data_ce95c7a3eb0abce75964274cfec1bfb8
#
_entry.id   ce95c7a3eb0abce75964274cfec1bfb8
#
_cell.length_a   1.000
_cell.length_b   1.000
_cell.length_c   1.000
_cell.angle_alpha   90.00
_cell.angle_beta   90.00
_cell.angle_gamma   90.00
#
_symmetry.space_group_name_H-M   'P 1'
#
loop_
_entity.id
_entity.type
_entity.pdbx_description
1 polymer ?
#
loop_
_entity_poly.entity_id
_entity_poly.type
_entity_poly.pdbx_seq_one_letter_code
_entity_poly.pdbx_strand_id
1 'polypeptide(L)'
;MEKKEYKLSGMTCAACAMTVEMAVKDLETVEDVNVNLATERLSLVPKAGFDSQQVLDAVAEAGYQAEEKGKDRPSDVNEEVAIKAQELRKKKQELLILLVTTLPLLYISMGSMVGLPLPSFLDHMAHPLLFVLSQLVLTLPAVWIGRGFYQRGFRNLIKKHPNMDSLIAVGTSAAFFYSLYSVSQVILGYHPFVHQLYFESVAVIITLILLGKYLESSAKGRTSQAIQSLLELVPSQATVIRYGEAVTIDTEDIRVGDIIRIKPGERMPVDGLVTDGQTFVDESMMTGESVPIEKKVGDTITSATINQNGSIDYQATRVGSDTTLAQIVRLVEEAQGSKAPIAALADKISLYFVPIVLSLATLSALGWYFLAGESLSFSLSIFIAVLVIACPCALGLATPTAIMVGTGKGAENGILIKSGQALEAAYQLDTIVLDKTGTITVGKPSLTDLLPLGDLNRPDLLQLIASAEQHSEHPLAQAILEAAKEEGLDLLPVSHFEAMVGRGLSAQVEDKQLLIGNESLMKEKNIDSSAFQEQLLELSQKGKTAMFVAIDGQLVGILAVADEMKSSSLKAVQELQSMGLEVIMLTGDREETAKAIAQKAGIQKVIAGVLPDGKATAIKDLQEADKKLAMVGDGINDAPALVQADVGIAIGSGADVAIESADVVLMHSDLQDVVKAIKLSQATIRNIKENLFWAFAYNTLGIPIAMGLLHLFGGPLLNPMLAGLAMSLSSVSVVVNALRLGRFKMKKYTEE
;
A
#
# COMPACT_ATOMS: atom_id res chain seq x y z
N MET A 1 -6.92 15.37 -16.90
CA MET A 1 -7.95 15.98 -16.02
C MET A 1 -7.82 15.38 -14.64
N GLU A 2 -8.10 16.14 -13.61
CA GLU A 2 -7.97 15.71 -12.22
C GLU A 2 -8.93 14.54 -11.91
N LYS A 3 -8.45 13.51 -11.23
CA LYS A 3 -9.22 12.32 -10.85
C LYS A 3 -10.32 12.72 -9.87
N LYS A 4 -11.55 12.25 -10.07
CA LYS A 4 -12.67 12.53 -9.17
C LYS A 4 -13.00 11.31 -8.31
N GLU A 5 -13.33 11.56 -7.05
CA GLU A 5 -13.69 10.52 -6.09
C GLU A 5 -15.10 10.70 -5.54
N TYR A 6 -15.79 9.56 -5.36
CA TYR A 6 -17.12 9.49 -4.78
C TYR A 6 -17.12 8.44 -3.67
N LYS A 7 -17.80 8.75 -2.57
CA LYS A 7 -18.08 7.78 -1.52
C LYS A 7 -19.31 6.97 -1.91
N LEU A 8 -19.21 5.65 -1.85
CA LEU A 8 -20.29 4.75 -2.17
C LEU A 8 -20.90 4.17 -0.90
N SER A 9 -22.22 3.94 -0.90
CA SER A 9 -22.89 3.24 0.19
C SER A 9 -23.85 2.16 -0.31
N GLY A 10 -24.01 1.11 0.50
CA GLY A 10 -24.90 -0.01 0.19
C GLY A 10 -24.26 -1.19 -0.54
N MET A 11 -22.99 -1.13 -0.90
CA MET A 11 -22.26 -2.27 -1.48
C MET A 11 -21.97 -3.33 -0.40
N THR A 12 -22.12 -4.61 -0.76
CA THR A 12 -21.92 -5.72 0.18
C THR A 12 -21.07 -6.85 -0.36
N CYS A 13 -20.69 -6.80 -1.65
CA CYS A 13 -19.94 -7.86 -2.30
C CYS A 13 -19.20 -7.36 -3.55
N ALA A 14 -18.21 -8.14 -4.03
CA ALA A 14 -17.44 -7.85 -5.23
C ALA A 14 -18.32 -7.66 -6.48
N ALA A 15 -19.36 -8.49 -6.66
CA ALA A 15 -20.32 -8.33 -7.75
C ALA A 15 -21.07 -6.99 -7.68
N CYS A 16 -21.32 -6.46 -6.48
CA CYS A 16 -21.93 -5.14 -6.29
C CYS A 16 -21.02 -4.03 -6.80
N ALA A 17 -19.73 -4.07 -6.44
CA ALA A 17 -18.73 -3.12 -6.91
C ALA A 17 -18.61 -3.15 -8.45
N MET A 18 -18.57 -4.36 -9.04
CA MET A 18 -18.52 -4.54 -10.49
C MET A 18 -19.76 -3.99 -11.20
N THR A 19 -20.96 -4.15 -10.61
CA THR A 19 -22.20 -3.60 -11.17
C THR A 19 -22.15 -2.08 -11.23
N VAL A 20 -21.68 -1.42 -10.16
CA VAL A 20 -21.49 0.04 -10.12
C VAL A 20 -20.42 0.48 -11.12
N GLU A 21 -19.30 -0.24 -11.18
CA GLU A 21 -18.19 0.05 -12.10
C GLU A 21 -18.64 -0.01 -13.55
N MET A 22 -19.40 -1.04 -13.93
CA MET A 22 -19.97 -1.18 -15.28
C MET A 22 -20.96 -0.04 -15.60
N ALA A 23 -21.88 0.29 -14.68
CA ALA A 23 -22.87 1.33 -14.87
C ALA A 23 -22.24 2.72 -15.10
N VAL A 24 -21.12 3.02 -14.40
CA VAL A 24 -20.40 4.29 -14.56
C VAL A 24 -19.48 4.26 -15.78
N LYS A 25 -18.90 3.10 -16.12
CA LYS A 25 -18.05 2.94 -17.30
C LYS A 25 -18.82 3.10 -18.61
N ASP A 26 -20.11 2.77 -18.63
CA ASP A 26 -20.99 2.92 -19.79
C ASP A 26 -21.32 4.41 -20.10
N LEU A 27 -20.93 5.36 -19.22
CA LEU A 27 -21.05 6.79 -19.47
C LEU A 27 -19.97 7.25 -20.46
N GLU A 28 -20.38 7.89 -21.57
CA GLU A 28 -19.47 8.40 -22.61
C GLU A 28 -18.47 9.46 -22.07
N THR A 29 -18.83 10.12 -20.98
CA THR A 29 -18.09 11.21 -20.33
C THR A 29 -17.02 10.72 -19.34
N VAL A 30 -16.84 9.39 -19.18
CA VAL A 30 -15.86 8.77 -18.30
C VAL A 30 -14.82 8.02 -19.13
N GLU A 31 -13.53 8.18 -18.80
CA GLU A 31 -12.43 7.49 -19.48
C GLU A 31 -12.09 6.18 -18.78
N ASP A 32 -11.89 6.27 -17.48
CA ASP A 32 -11.60 5.12 -16.63
C ASP A 32 -12.35 5.23 -15.31
N VAL A 33 -12.73 4.09 -14.75
CA VAL A 33 -13.46 4.01 -13.48
C VAL A 33 -12.96 2.81 -12.68
N ASN A 34 -12.81 3.02 -11.39
CA ASN A 34 -12.42 1.98 -10.45
C ASN A 34 -13.31 2.06 -9.20
N VAL A 35 -13.95 0.96 -8.84
CA VAL A 35 -14.76 0.84 -7.63
C VAL A 35 -14.09 -0.09 -6.64
N ASN A 36 -13.75 0.42 -5.46
CA ASN A 36 -13.15 -0.36 -4.39
C ASN A 36 -14.16 -0.67 -3.29
N LEU A 37 -14.44 -1.96 -3.09
CA LEU A 37 -15.38 -2.43 -2.07
C LEU A 37 -14.86 -2.24 -0.64
N ALA A 38 -13.54 -2.28 -0.41
CA ALA A 38 -12.99 -2.21 0.94
C ALA A 38 -13.00 -0.78 1.50
N THR A 39 -12.71 0.19 0.63
CA THR A 39 -12.72 1.62 0.97
C THR A 39 -14.07 2.28 0.72
N GLU A 40 -15.00 1.56 0.05
CA GLU A 40 -16.32 2.08 -0.37
C GLU A 40 -16.20 3.35 -1.21
N ARG A 41 -15.16 3.42 -2.07
CA ARG A 41 -14.88 4.56 -2.95
C ARG A 41 -14.99 4.17 -4.42
N LEU A 42 -15.49 5.11 -5.21
CA LEU A 42 -15.44 5.12 -6.66
C LEU A 42 -14.49 6.24 -7.07
N SER A 43 -13.49 5.91 -7.87
CA SER A 43 -12.58 6.87 -8.48
C SER A 43 -12.70 6.79 -10.00
N LEU A 44 -12.76 7.93 -10.68
CA LEU A 44 -12.88 8.00 -12.13
C LEU A 44 -12.02 9.12 -12.73
N VAL A 45 -11.67 8.92 -14.01
CA VAL A 45 -11.01 9.92 -14.84
C VAL A 45 -12.07 10.52 -15.77
N PRO A 46 -12.39 11.82 -15.61
CA PRO A 46 -13.41 12.46 -16.44
C PRO A 46 -12.88 12.82 -17.83
N LYS A 47 -13.75 12.76 -18.85
CA LYS A 47 -13.54 13.32 -20.19
C LYS A 47 -14.13 14.73 -20.31
N ALA A 48 -13.95 15.36 -21.47
CA ALA A 48 -14.57 16.63 -21.78
C ALA A 48 -16.11 16.51 -21.75
N GLY A 49 -16.79 17.46 -21.08
CA GLY A 49 -18.24 17.46 -20.90
C GLY A 49 -18.74 16.61 -19.72
N PHE A 50 -17.87 16.24 -18.81
CA PHE A 50 -18.21 15.48 -17.61
C PHE A 50 -19.18 16.25 -16.69
N ASP A 51 -20.22 15.54 -16.23
CA ASP A 51 -21.18 16.02 -15.24
C ASP A 51 -21.28 15.02 -14.08
N SER A 52 -21.00 15.46 -12.85
CA SER A 52 -21.08 14.66 -11.64
C SER A 52 -22.47 14.07 -11.40
N GLN A 53 -23.55 14.76 -11.82
CA GLN A 53 -24.91 14.27 -11.64
C GLN A 53 -25.16 12.98 -12.42
N GLN A 54 -24.58 12.82 -13.61
CA GLN A 54 -24.69 11.58 -14.39
C GLN A 54 -24.13 10.36 -13.66
N VAL A 55 -23.04 10.55 -12.90
CA VAL A 55 -22.45 9.48 -12.08
C VAL A 55 -23.37 9.12 -10.92
N LEU A 56 -23.92 10.14 -10.23
CA LEU A 56 -24.86 9.92 -9.12
C LEU A 56 -26.10 9.18 -9.59
N ASP A 57 -26.64 9.55 -10.74
CA ASP A 57 -27.82 8.90 -11.34
C ASP A 57 -27.52 7.48 -11.78
N ALA A 58 -26.37 7.21 -12.44
CA ALA A 58 -25.97 5.87 -12.86
C ALA A 58 -25.78 4.93 -11.66
N VAL A 59 -25.16 5.41 -10.58
CA VAL A 59 -25.01 4.66 -9.33
C VAL A 59 -26.36 4.40 -8.67
N ALA A 60 -27.26 5.37 -8.66
CA ALA A 60 -28.63 5.22 -8.12
C ALA A 60 -29.44 4.23 -8.96
N GLU A 61 -29.34 4.29 -10.30
CA GLU A 61 -29.96 3.30 -11.18
C GLU A 61 -29.41 1.88 -10.95
N ALA A 62 -28.11 1.74 -10.66
CA ALA A 62 -27.50 0.48 -10.27
C ALA A 62 -28.02 -0.02 -8.89
N GLY A 63 -28.71 0.83 -8.12
CA GLY A 63 -29.33 0.49 -6.83
C GLY A 63 -28.49 0.82 -5.61
N TYR A 64 -27.50 1.67 -5.77
CA TYR A 64 -26.57 2.12 -4.73
C TYR A 64 -26.63 3.62 -4.54
N GLN A 65 -25.90 4.16 -3.57
CA GLN A 65 -25.82 5.62 -3.35
C GLN A 65 -24.38 6.07 -3.51
N ALA A 66 -24.20 7.25 -4.10
CA ALA A 66 -22.93 7.92 -4.23
C ALA A 66 -23.02 9.37 -3.73
N GLU A 67 -21.95 9.84 -3.12
CA GLU A 67 -21.76 11.22 -2.71
C GLU A 67 -20.41 11.71 -3.22
N GLU A 68 -20.34 12.89 -3.84
CA GLU A 68 -19.08 13.45 -4.32
C GLU A 68 -18.21 13.82 -3.11
N LYS A 69 -16.97 13.34 -3.08
CA LYS A 69 -16.05 13.63 -2.00
C LYS A 69 -15.51 15.05 -2.16
N GLY A 70 -15.72 15.90 -1.17
CA GLY A 70 -15.07 17.21 -1.08
C GLY A 70 -13.56 17.08 -0.86
N LYS A 71 -12.81 18.20 -0.92
CA LYS A 71 -11.39 18.20 -0.52
C LYS A 71 -11.29 17.83 0.95
N ASP A 72 -10.55 16.75 1.23
CA ASP A 72 -10.38 16.20 2.57
C ASP A 72 -9.82 17.26 3.53
N ARG A 73 -10.53 17.49 4.63
CA ARG A 73 -10.02 18.21 5.79
C ARG A 73 -9.68 17.20 6.88
N PRO A 74 -8.67 17.44 7.71
CA PRO A 74 -8.35 16.55 8.85
C PRO A 74 -9.54 16.28 9.78
N SER A 75 -10.49 17.24 9.91
CA SER A 75 -11.76 17.08 10.62
C SER A 75 -12.65 15.97 10.04
N ASP A 76 -12.61 15.76 8.72
CA ASP A 76 -13.48 14.79 8.03
C ASP A 76 -13.09 13.35 8.36
N VAL A 77 -11.80 13.09 8.63
CA VAL A 77 -11.28 11.77 9.02
C VAL A 77 -11.82 11.34 10.40
N ASN A 78 -11.83 12.25 11.36
CA ASN A 78 -12.36 11.97 12.70
C ASN A 78 -13.87 11.68 12.66
N GLU A 79 -14.61 12.36 11.80
CA GLU A 79 -16.03 12.14 11.59
C GLU A 79 -16.29 10.78 10.91
N GLU A 80 -15.49 10.39 9.91
CA GLU A 80 -15.57 9.06 9.30
C GLU A 80 -15.30 7.92 10.30
N VAL A 81 -14.33 8.09 11.17
CA VAL A 81 -14.01 7.10 12.23
C VAL A 81 -15.19 6.98 13.20
N ALA A 82 -15.80 8.10 13.60
CA ALA A 82 -16.96 8.10 14.48
C ALA A 82 -18.18 7.42 13.84
N ILE A 83 -18.46 7.67 12.56
CA ILE A 83 -19.52 7.03 11.78
C ILE A 83 -19.30 5.51 11.72
N LYS A 84 -18.09 5.06 11.34
CA LYS A 84 -17.74 3.63 11.28
C LYS A 84 -17.86 2.95 12.64
N ALA A 85 -17.47 3.61 13.73
CA ALA A 85 -17.64 3.09 15.09
C ALA A 85 -19.12 2.96 15.48
N GLN A 86 -19.95 3.92 15.07
CA GLN A 86 -21.41 3.85 15.30
C GLN A 86 -22.06 2.72 14.52
N GLU A 87 -21.70 2.52 13.25
CA GLU A 87 -22.17 1.41 12.44
C GLU A 87 -21.78 0.05 13.03
N LEU A 88 -20.54 -0.08 13.53
CA LEU A 88 -20.08 -1.31 14.18
C LEU A 88 -20.88 -1.61 15.46
N ARG A 89 -21.18 -0.58 16.25
CA ARG A 89 -22.06 -0.72 17.44
C ARG A 89 -23.47 -1.18 17.06
N LYS A 90 -24.04 -0.61 15.99
CA LYS A 90 -25.35 -1.01 15.47
C LYS A 90 -25.36 -2.47 15.03
N LYS A 91 -24.39 -2.90 14.23
CA LYS A 91 -24.23 -4.30 13.79
C LYS A 91 -24.09 -5.25 14.99
N LYS A 92 -23.37 -4.84 16.04
CA LYS A 92 -23.25 -5.62 17.29
C LYS A 92 -24.59 -5.76 18.01
N GLN A 93 -25.39 -4.71 18.08
CA GLN A 93 -26.71 -4.74 18.69
C GLN A 93 -27.69 -5.64 17.90
N GLU A 94 -27.72 -5.51 16.57
CA GLU A 94 -28.51 -6.37 15.68
C GLU A 94 -28.10 -7.84 15.84
N LEU A 95 -26.83 -8.17 15.92
CA LEU A 95 -26.34 -9.52 16.16
C LEU A 95 -26.74 -10.05 17.52
N LEU A 96 -26.73 -9.23 18.57
CA LEU A 96 -27.17 -9.63 19.91
C LEU A 96 -28.66 -10.00 19.93
N ILE A 97 -29.50 -9.19 19.27
CA ILE A 97 -30.93 -9.47 19.13
C ILE A 97 -31.15 -10.81 18.42
N LEU A 98 -30.39 -11.03 17.32
CA LEU A 98 -30.47 -12.29 16.58
C LEU A 98 -30.03 -13.50 17.42
N LEU A 99 -28.99 -13.39 18.20
CA LEU A 99 -28.53 -14.48 19.07
C LEU A 99 -29.60 -14.82 20.14
N VAL A 100 -30.20 -13.79 20.74
CA VAL A 100 -31.26 -13.96 21.76
C VAL A 100 -32.50 -14.62 21.17
N THR A 101 -32.81 -14.45 19.90
CA THR A 101 -33.99 -15.07 19.25
C THR A 101 -33.66 -16.40 18.59
N THR A 102 -32.47 -16.53 17.95
CA THR A 102 -32.08 -17.74 17.21
C THR A 102 -31.70 -18.91 18.13
N LEU A 103 -31.05 -18.64 19.29
CA LEU A 103 -30.68 -19.72 20.21
C LEU A 103 -31.90 -20.44 20.83
N PRO A 104 -32.96 -19.73 21.33
CA PRO A 104 -34.19 -20.40 21.74
C PRO A 104 -34.88 -21.10 20.59
N LEU A 105 -34.89 -20.53 19.38
CA LEU A 105 -35.46 -21.17 18.20
C LEU A 105 -34.76 -22.51 17.89
N LEU A 106 -33.43 -22.55 17.92
CA LEU A 106 -32.65 -23.79 17.76
C LEU A 106 -32.96 -24.81 18.87
N TYR A 107 -33.11 -24.35 20.11
CA TYR A 107 -33.48 -25.22 21.22
C TYR A 107 -34.84 -25.85 20.99
N ILE A 108 -35.85 -25.10 20.54
CA ILE A 108 -37.18 -25.58 20.27
C ILE A 108 -37.19 -26.57 19.09
N SER A 109 -36.49 -26.22 17.97
CA SER A 109 -36.56 -27.03 16.75
C SER A 109 -35.69 -28.30 16.81
N MET A 110 -34.50 -28.26 17.45
CA MET A 110 -33.54 -29.34 17.46
C MET A 110 -33.25 -29.94 18.85
N GLY A 111 -33.67 -29.29 19.92
CA GLY A 111 -33.37 -29.71 21.30
C GLY A 111 -33.77 -31.16 21.59
N SER A 112 -34.94 -31.57 21.12
CA SER A 112 -35.42 -32.96 21.29
C SER A 112 -34.56 -33.99 20.53
N MET A 113 -33.95 -33.63 19.40
CA MET A 113 -33.06 -34.52 18.64
C MET A 113 -31.74 -34.80 19.37
N VAL A 114 -31.31 -33.85 20.23
CA VAL A 114 -30.09 -33.96 21.03
C VAL A 114 -30.37 -34.44 22.47
N GLY A 115 -31.63 -34.83 22.77
CA GLY A 115 -32.02 -35.34 24.06
C GLY A 115 -32.25 -34.26 25.13
N LEU A 116 -32.39 -32.99 24.75
CA LEU A 116 -32.71 -31.91 25.67
C LEU A 116 -34.25 -31.90 25.96
N PRO A 117 -34.67 -31.76 27.23
CA PRO A 117 -36.11 -31.75 27.58
C PRO A 117 -36.74 -30.45 27.07
N LEU A 118 -37.84 -30.58 26.30
CA LEU A 118 -38.67 -29.44 25.93
C LEU A 118 -39.71 -29.19 27.02
N PRO A 119 -40.06 -27.93 27.30
CA PRO A 119 -41.21 -27.62 28.16
C PRO A 119 -42.47 -28.27 27.61
N SER A 120 -43.35 -28.85 28.50
CA SER A 120 -44.53 -29.59 28.09
C SER A 120 -45.51 -28.80 27.22
N PHE A 121 -45.53 -27.46 27.33
CA PHE A 121 -46.37 -26.59 26.51
C PHE A 121 -45.81 -26.37 25.09
N LEU A 122 -44.55 -26.72 24.84
CA LEU A 122 -43.87 -26.68 23.52
C LEU A 122 -43.66 -28.08 22.92
N ASP A 123 -44.25 -29.10 23.49
CA ASP A 123 -44.19 -30.44 22.95
C ASP A 123 -44.97 -30.50 21.62
N HIS A 124 -44.28 -30.89 20.56
CA HIS A 124 -44.83 -30.98 19.21
C HIS A 124 -45.96 -32.01 19.09
N MET A 125 -46.02 -33.02 19.96
CA MET A 125 -47.08 -34.02 20.00
C MET A 125 -48.31 -33.49 20.75
N ALA A 126 -48.12 -32.79 21.88
CA ALA A 126 -49.22 -32.29 22.72
C ALA A 126 -49.79 -30.96 22.20
N HIS A 127 -48.93 -30.05 21.71
CA HIS A 127 -49.33 -28.73 21.30
C HIS A 127 -48.71 -28.30 19.95
N PRO A 128 -49.05 -28.98 18.82
CA PRO A 128 -48.40 -28.75 17.52
C PRO A 128 -48.51 -27.32 17.02
N LEU A 129 -49.66 -26.66 17.25
CA LEU A 129 -49.86 -25.25 16.86
C LEU A 129 -48.95 -24.31 17.63
N LEU A 130 -48.79 -24.49 18.93
CA LEU A 130 -47.94 -23.62 19.74
C LEU A 130 -46.47 -23.82 19.36
N PHE A 131 -46.07 -25.05 19.07
CA PHE A 131 -44.73 -25.40 18.60
C PHE A 131 -44.37 -24.69 17.28
N VAL A 132 -45.23 -24.74 16.26
CA VAL A 132 -44.93 -24.10 14.94
C VAL A 132 -45.03 -22.59 14.99
N LEU A 133 -45.99 -22.02 15.77
CA LEU A 133 -46.17 -20.58 15.94
C LEU A 133 -45.04 -19.95 16.74
N SER A 134 -44.49 -20.62 17.75
CA SER A 134 -43.32 -20.14 18.50
C SER A 134 -42.11 -20.01 17.61
N GLN A 135 -41.88 -20.95 16.71
CA GLN A 135 -40.79 -20.89 15.75
C GLN A 135 -40.98 -19.77 14.73
N LEU A 136 -42.19 -19.57 14.22
CA LEU A 136 -42.52 -18.46 13.34
C LEU A 136 -42.21 -17.11 14.02
N VAL A 137 -42.71 -16.89 15.26
CA VAL A 137 -42.48 -15.63 15.99
C VAL A 137 -41.03 -15.36 16.26
N LEU A 138 -40.24 -16.38 16.63
CA LEU A 138 -38.80 -16.24 16.89
C LEU A 138 -37.97 -15.98 15.60
N THR A 139 -38.52 -16.33 14.42
CA THR A 139 -37.87 -16.08 13.13
C THR A 139 -38.09 -14.66 12.62
N LEU A 140 -39.21 -14.00 12.98
CA LEU A 140 -39.55 -12.66 12.48
C LEU A 140 -38.45 -11.60 12.71
N PRO A 141 -37.78 -11.54 13.88
CA PRO A 141 -36.68 -10.62 14.08
C PRO A 141 -35.54 -10.81 13.06
N ALA A 142 -35.20 -12.05 12.71
CA ALA A 142 -34.17 -12.35 11.72
C ALA A 142 -34.58 -11.86 10.32
N VAL A 143 -35.83 -12.08 9.92
CA VAL A 143 -36.34 -11.56 8.64
C VAL A 143 -36.35 -10.04 8.62
N TRP A 144 -36.76 -9.41 9.74
CA TRP A 144 -36.80 -7.94 9.84
C TRP A 144 -35.43 -7.31 9.79
N ILE A 145 -34.45 -7.79 10.55
CA ILE A 145 -33.08 -7.31 10.54
C ILE A 145 -32.43 -7.60 9.17
N GLY A 146 -32.70 -8.79 8.60
CA GLY A 146 -32.24 -9.22 7.29
C GLY A 146 -32.96 -8.57 6.10
N ARG A 147 -33.92 -7.65 6.30
CA ARG A 147 -34.72 -7.04 5.20
C ARG A 147 -33.90 -6.45 4.07
N GLY A 148 -32.68 -5.96 4.37
CA GLY A 148 -31.77 -5.41 3.36
C GLY A 148 -31.32 -6.45 2.33
N PHE A 149 -31.17 -7.73 2.74
CA PHE A 149 -30.84 -8.82 1.80
C PHE A 149 -31.98 -9.06 0.82
N TYR A 150 -33.21 -9.05 1.28
CA TYR A 150 -34.38 -9.25 0.43
C TYR A 150 -34.57 -8.09 -0.54
N GLN A 151 -34.51 -6.85 -0.07
CA GLN A 151 -34.70 -5.65 -0.90
C GLN A 151 -33.67 -5.58 -2.02
N ARG A 152 -32.37 -5.70 -1.71
CA ARG A 152 -31.28 -5.65 -2.69
C ARG A 152 -31.28 -6.91 -3.56
N GLY A 153 -31.42 -8.07 -2.93
CA GLY A 153 -31.34 -9.36 -3.62
C GLY A 153 -32.39 -9.51 -4.72
N PHE A 154 -33.66 -9.23 -4.44
CA PHE A 154 -34.73 -9.31 -5.43
C PHE A 154 -34.64 -8.18 -6.47
N ARG A 155 -34.26 -6.96 -6.07
CA ARG A 155 -34.04 -5.86 -7.03
C ARG A 155 -32.97 -6.24 -8.06
N ASN A 156 -31.83 -6.77 -7.61
CA ASN A 156 -30.75 -7.16 -8.49
C ASN A 156 -31.09 -8.38 -9.36
N LEU A 157 -31.89 -9.29 -8.84
CA LEU A 157 -32.39 -10.43 -9.63
C LEU A 157 -33.31 -9.94 -10.77
N ILE A 158 -34.21 -9.00 -10.52
CA ILE A 158 -35.11 -8.43 -11.52
C ILE A 158 -34.30 -7.63 -12.58
N LYS A 159 -33.24 -6.94 -12.17
CA LYS A 159 -32.34 -6.20 -13.06
C LYS A 159 -31.36 -7.11 -13.84
N LYS A 160 -31.45 -8.43 -13.68
CA LYS A 160 -30.56 -9.46 -14.33
C LYS A 160 -29.08 -9.36 -13.91
N HIS A 161 -28.79 -8.76 -12.77
CA HIS A 161 -27.47 -8.70 -12.14
C HIS A 161 -27.51 -9.37 -10.77
N PRO A 162 -27.81 -10.69 -10.68
CA PRO A 162 -27.92 -11.37 -9.40
C PRO A 162 -26.58 -11.35 -8.67
N ASN A 163 -26.64 -11.09 -7.38
CA ASN A 163 -25.47 -11.00 -6.49
C ASN A 163 -25.62 -11.93 -5.28
N MET A 164 -24.71 -11.83 -4.31
CA MET A 164 -24.77 -12.61 -3.07
C MET A 164 -26.07 -12.40 -2.31
N ASP A 165 -26.59 -11.16 -2.23
CA ASP A 165 -27.84 -10.87 -1.56
C ASP A 165 -29.03 -11.60 -2.26
N SER A 166 -28.93 -11.82 -3.59
CA SER A 166 -29.92 -12.60 -4.36
C SER A 166 -29.98 -14.07 -3.95
N LEU A 167 -28.81 -14.72 -3.72
CA LEU A 167 -28.75 -16.11 -3.27
C LEU A 167 -29.39 -16.27 -1.87
N ILE A 168 -29.04 -15.35 -0.96
CA ILE A 168 -29.60 -15.33 0.40
C ILE A 168 -31.11 -15.10 0.34
N ALA A 169 -31.56 -14.09 -0.41
CA ALA A 169 -32.97 -13.74 -0.52
C ALA A 169 -33.81 -14.89 -1.07
N VAL A 170 -33.35 -15.53 -2.16
CA VAL A 170 -34.06 -16.67 -2.78
C VAL A 170 -34.07 -17.88 -1.85
N GLY A 171 -32.91 -18.26 -1.29
CA GLY A 171 -32.79 -19.44 -0.43
C GLY A 171 -33.59 -19.31 0.87
N THR A 172 -33.48 -18.17 1.57
CA THR A 172 -34.22 -17.96 2.84
C THR A 172 -35.69 -17.70 2.60
N SER A 173 -36.08 -17.06 1.47
CA SER A 173 -37.52 -16.95 1.11
C SER A 173 -38.15 -18.30 0.81
N ALA A 174 -37.47 -19.18 0.06
CA ALA A 174 -37.95 -20.53 -0.23
C ALA A 174 -38.17 -21.32 1.08
N ALA A 175 -37.21 -21.25 2.02
CA ALA A 175 -37.32 -21.85 3.34
C ALA A 175 -38.49 -21.27 4.16
N PHE A 176 -38.63 -19.96 4.18
CA PHE A 176 -39.65 -19.25 4.95
C PHE A 176 -41.05 -19.54 4.42
N PHE A 177 -41.30 -19.42 3.12
CA PHE A 177 -42.60 -19.67 2.52
C PHE A 177 -43.02 -21.15 2.59
N TYR A 178 -42.07 -22.09 2.43
CA TYR A 178 -42.36 -23.49 2.63
C TYR A 178 -42.73 -23.80 4.11
N SER A 179 -42.03 -23.21 5.05
CA SER A 179 -42.39 -23.34 6.47
C SER A 179 -43.74 -22.73 6.77
N LEU A 180 -44.10 -21.61 6.15
CA LEU A 180 -45.42 -21.00 6.28
C LEU A 180 -46.51 -21.90 5.68
N TYR A 181 -46.26 -22.57 4.56
CA TYR A 181 -47.12 -23.61 4.00
C TYR A 181 -47.25 -24.76 4.99
N SER A 182 -46.19 -25.26 5.61
CA SER A 182 -46.22 -26.33 6.60
C SER A 182 -47.07 -25.92 7.84
N VAL A 183 -46.93 -24.67 8.32
CA VAL A 183 -47.78 -24.10 9.38
C VAL A 183 -49.25 -24.15 8.98
N SER A 184 -49.61 -23.78 7.75
CA SER A 184 -50.99 -23.82 7.25
C SER A 184 -51.56 -25.25 7.24
N GLN A 185 -50.75 -26.26 6.88
CA GLN A 185 -51.15 -27.68 6.91
C GLN A 185 -51.36 -28.15 8.35
N VAL A 186 -50.53 -27.74 9.32
CA VAL A 186 -50.71 -28.06 10.73
C VAL A 186 -52.01 -27.44 11.27
N ILE A 187 -52.36 -26.22 10.89
CA ILE A 187 -53.62 -25.56 11.24
C ILE A 187 -54.83 -26.33 10.68
N LEU A 188 -54.68 -26.93 9.48
CA LEU A 188 -55.71 -27.79 8.85
C LEU A 188 -55.78 -29.21 9.42
N GLY A 189 -54.92 -29.54 10.42
CA GLY A 189 -54.92 -30.83 11.10
C GLY A 189 -53.96 -31.88 10.53
N TYR A 190 -53.10 -31.52 9.57
CA TYR A 190 -52.08 -32.41 9.00
C TYR A 190 -50.81 -32.39 9.85
N HIS A 191 -50.75 -33.14 10.95
CA HIS A 191 -49.65 -33.17 11.94
C HIS A 191 -48.26 -33.56 11.40
N PRO A 192 -48.07 -34.41 10.34
CA PRO A 192 -46.73 -34.74 9.82
C PRO A 192 -45.90 -33.53 9.37
N PHE A 193 -46.56 -32.41 9.02
CA PHE A 193 -45.87 -31.16 8.60
C PHE A 193 -45.18 -30.42 9.74
N VAL A 194 -45.41 -30.79 11.02
CA VAL A 194 -44.69 -30.24 12.18
C VAL A 194 -43.17 -30.47 12.09
N HIS A 195 -42.75 -31.57 11.44
CA HIS A 195 -41.32 -31.88 11.24
C HIS A 195 -40.72 -31.35 9.93
N GLN A 196 -41.50 -30.59 9.14
CA GLN A 196 -41.08 -30.07 7.85
C GLN A 196 -40.96 -28.53 7.89
N LEU A 197 -40.36 -28.00 8.94
CA LEU A 197 -40.14 -26.59 9.14
C LEU A 197 -38.67 -26.26 8.83
N TYR A 198 -38.42 -25.06 8.34
CA TYR A 198 -37.08 -24.50 8.04
C TYR A 198 -36.90 -23.11 8.66
N PHE A 199 -37.74 -22.75 9.66
CA PHE A 199 -37.63 -21.44 10.32
C PHE A 199 -36.28 -21.23 11.00
N GLU A 200 -35.78 -22.30 11.65
CA GLU A 200 -34.45 -22.28 12.26
C GLU A 200 -33.34 -22.06 11.19
N SER A 201 -33.49 -22.67 10.03
CA SER A 201 -32.53 -22.48 8.93
C SER A 201 -32.50 -21.03 8.46
N VAL A 202 -33.67 -20.37 8.31
CA VAL A 202 -33.76 -18.95 7.94
C VAL A 202 -33.05 -18.09 8.99
N ALA A 203 -33.36 -18.27 10.26
CA ALA A 203 -32.80 -17.47 11.33
C ALA A 203 -31.29 -17.69 11.49
N VAL A 204 -30.83 -18.94 11.44
CA VAL A 204 -29.41 -19.29 11.57
C VAL A 204 -28.62 -18.76 10.41
N ILE A 205 -29.09 -18.93 9.17
CA ILE A 205 -28.39 -18.42 7.97
C ILE A 205 -28.19 -16.91 8.07
N ILE A 206 -29.25 -16.15 8.38
CA ILE A 206 -29.16 -14.68 8.52
C ILE A 206 -28.23 -14.29 9.66
N THR A 207 -28.32 -14.97 10.81
CA THR A 207 -27.47 -14.71 11.99
C THR A 207 -26.01 -14.96 11.68
N LEU A 208 -25.67 -16.09 11.04
CA LEU A 208 -24.30 -16.44 10.68
C LEU A 208 -23.72 -15.49 9.63
N ILE A 209 -24.52 -15.06 8.65
CA ILE A 209 -24.08 -14.08 7.65
C ILE A 209 -23.80 -12.72 8.31
N LEU A 210 -24.68 -12.28 9.22
CA LEU A 210 -24.47 -11.02 9.96
C LEU A 210 -23.30 -11.11 10.94
N LEU A 211 -23.07 -12.27 11.55
CA LEU A 211 -21.85 -12.52 12.33
C LEU A 211 -20.60 -12.41 11.46
N GLY A 212 -20.60 -13.03 10.28
CA GLY A 212 -19.51 -12.90 9.31
C GLY A 212 -19.25 -11.43 8.95
N LYS A 213 -20.29 -10.67 8.61
CA LYS A 213 -20.18 -9.22 8.30
C LYS A 213 -19.71 -8.36 9.49
N TYR A 214 -20.10 -8.71 10.70
CA TYR A 214 -19.60 -8.03 11.92
C TYR A 214 -18.10 -8.28 12.12
N LEU A 215 -17.67 -9.55 12.02
CA LEU A 215 -16.25 -9.90 12.15
C LEU A 215 -15.40 -9.24 11.04
N GLU A 216 -15.91 -9.21 9.80
CA GLU A 216 -15.32 -8.48 8.68
C GLU A 216 -15.14 -7.00 9.00
N SER A 217 -16.21 -6.32 9.43
CA SER A 217 -16.16 -4.88 9.75
C SER A 217 -15.20 -4.59 10.90
N SER A 218 -15.17 -5.45 11.91
CA SER A 218 -14.25 -5.34 13.05
C SER A 218 -12.79 -5.52 12.62
N ALA A 219 -12.51 -6.41 11.68
CA ALA A 219 -11.16 -6.63 11.16
C ALA A 219 -10.69 -5.49 10.28
N LYS A 220 -11.56 -4.96 9.39
CA LYS A 220 -11.26 -3.76 8.60
C LYS A 220 -10.93 -2.55 9.47
N GLY A 221 -11.63 -2.38 10.60
CA GLY A 221 -11.35 -1.32 11.56
C GLY A 221 -9.94 -1.39 12.14
N ARG A 222 -9.42 -2.59 12.43
CA ARG A 222 -8.05 -2.77 12.94
C ARG A 222 -6.96 -2.47 11.90
N THR A 223 -7.24 -2.67 10.63
CA THR A 223 -6.28 -2.42 9.54
C THR A 223 -6.17 -0.92 9.21
N SER A 224 -7.24 -0.15 9.40
CA SER A 224 -7.24 1.31 9.29
C SER A 224 -6.49 2.00 10.43
N GLN A 225 -6.21 1.26 11.51
CA GLN A 225 -5.56 1.79 12.72
C GLN A 225 -4.10 2.22 12.47
N ALA A 226 -3.40 1.62 11.51
CA ALA A 226 -2.03 2.02 11.15
C ALA A 226 -1.99 3.45 10.58
N ILE A 227 -2.93 3.80 9.70
CA ILE A 227 -3.04 5.18 9.16
C ILE A 227 -3.45 6.15 10.26
N GLN A 228 -4.41 5.76 11.09
CA GLN A 228 -4.86 6.57 12.20
C GLN A 228 -3.72 6.86 13.18
N SER A 229 -2.86 5.87 13.47
CA SER A 229 -1.68 6.06 14.31
C SER A 229 -0.70 7.08 13.72
N LEU A 230 -0.57 7.17 12.39
CA LEU A 230 0.25 8.20 11.74
C LEU A 230 -0.37 9.60 11.89
N LEU A 231 -1.68 9.72 11.73
CA LEU A 231 -2.39 10.99 11.89
C LEU A 231 -2.40 11.49 13.34
N GLU A 232 -2.46 10.59 14.33
CA GLU A 232 -2.37 10.92 15.77
C GLU A 232 -0.98 11.43 16.18
N LEU A 233 0.03 11.36 15.29
CA LEU A 233 1.36 11.93 15.56
C LEU A 233 1.39 13.45 15.44
N VAL A 234 0.48 14.07 14.71
CA VAL A 234 0.42 15.54 14.60
C VAL A 234 -0.23 16.12 15.85
N PRO A 235 0.43 17.07 16.55
CA PRO A 235 -0.19 17.73 17.69
C PRO A 235 -1.37 18.60 17.22
N SER A 236 -2.45 18.65 18.00
CA SER A 236 -3.62 19.46 17.67
C SER A 236 -3.37 20.96 17.80
N GLN A 237 -2.39 21.37 18.62
CA GLN A 237 -2.04 22.77 18.87
C GLN A 237 -0.54 23.00 18.72
N ALA A 238 -0.17 24.22 18.36
CA ALA A 238 1.21 24.66 18.18
C ALA A 238 1.42 26.06 18.76
N THR A 239 2.65 26.34 19.21
CA THR A 239 3.04 27.67 19.65
C THR A 239 3.70 28.43 18.50
N VAL A 240 3.03 29.47 18.01
CA VAL A 240 3.49 30.31 16.89
C VAL A 240 3.90 31.69 17.42
N ILE A 241 4.99 32.23 16.87
CA ILE A 241 5.45 33.57 17.18
C ILE A 241 4.86 34.53 16.15
N ARG A 242 3.88 35.34 16.59
CA ARG A 242 3.29 36.39 15.75
C ARG A 242 3.47 37.73 16.41
N TYR A 243 4.01 38.71 15.69
CA TYR A 243 4.30 40.07 16.19
C TYR A 243 5.21 40.09 17.40
N GLY A 244 6.11 39.10 17.57
CA GLY A 244 7.05 38.98 18.70
C GLY A 244 6.47 38.31 19.95
N GLU A 245 5.20 37.92 19.95
CA GLU A 245 4.55 37.21 21.05
C GLU A 245 4.29 35.75 20.70
N ALA A 246 4.48 34.85 21.66
CA ALA A 246 4.18 33.43 21.52
C ALA A 246 2.69 33.17 21.78
N VAL A 247 1.96 32.74 20.75
CA VAL A 247 0.52 32.46 20.82
C VAL A 247 0.29 30.99 20.47
N THR A 248 -0.50 30.28 21.28
CA THR A 248 -0.93 28.91 20.97
C THR A 248 -2.15 28.97 20.08
N ILE A 249 -2.07 28.29 18.92
CA ILE A 249 -3.15 28.18 17.92
C ILE A 249 -3.38 26.71 17.57
N ASP A 250 -4.50 26.39 16.95
CA ASP A 250 -4.73 25.06 16.39
C ASP A 250 -3.80 24.84 15.18
N THR A 251 -3.28 23.62 15.04
CA THR A 251 -2.34 23.28 13.97
C THR A 251 -2.92 23.55 12.57
N GLU A 252 -4.23 23.46 12.40
CA GLU A 252 -4.93 23.77 11.15
C GLU A 252 -4.87 25.27 10.76
N ASP A 253 -4.62 26.16 11.72
CA ASP A 253 -4.54 27.62 11.52
C ASP A 253 -3.12 28.12 11.21
N ILE A 254 -2.13 27.23 11.18
CA ILE A 254 -0.75 27.56 10.79
C ILE A 254 -0.68 27.88 9.30
N ARG A 255 0.07 28.92 8.96
CA ARG A 255 0.29 29.35 7.58
C ARG A 255 1.75 29.25 7.20
N VAL A 256 2.00 29.07 5.89
CA VAL A 256 3.36 29.13 5.37
C VAL A 256 3.99 30.48 5.72
N GLY A 257 5.20 30.45 6.30
CA GLY A 257 5.93 31.63 6.78
C GLY A 257 5.79 31.92 8.28
N ASP A 258 4.84 31.26 8.98
CA ASP A 258 4.75 31.38 10.46
C ASP A 258 6.02 30.81 11.12
N ILE A 259 6.48 31.47 12.20
CA ILE A 259 7.59 30.98 13.02
C ILE A 259 7.00 30.18 14.19
N ILE A 260 7.41 28.92 14.27
CA ILE A 260 6.91 27.96 15.25
C ILE A 260 8.00 27.69 16.28
N ARG A 261 7.67 27.80 17.56
CA ARG A 261 8.56 27.46 18.67
C ARG A 261 8.23 26.08 19.22
N ILE A 262 9.25 25.22 19.28
CA ILE A 262 9.15 23.85 19.81
C ILE A 262 10.08 23.67 21.01
N LYS A 263 9.51 23.15 22.08
CA LYS A 263 10.23 22.82 23.31
C LYS A 263 10.69 21.37 23.32
N PRO A 264 11.62 20.98 24.21
CA PRO A 264 12.00 19.56 24.36
C PRO A 264 10.79 18.67 24.65
N GLY A 265 10.70 17.53 23.97
CA GLY A 265 9.62 16.57 24.07
C GLY A 265 8.37 16.89 23.24
N GLU A 266 8.27 18.07 22.63
CA GLU A 266 7.15 18.43 21.76
C GLU A 266 7.35 17.85 20.35
N ARG A 267 6.22 17.64 19.65
CA ARG A 267 6.19 17.19 18.26
C ARG A 267 6.09 18.36 17.30
N MET A 268 6.72 18.22 16.15
CA MET A 268 6.65 19.19 15.05
C MET A 268 5.27 19.16 14.40
N PRO A 269 4.48 20.25 14.39
CA PRO A 269 3.14 20.28 13.82
C PRO A 269 3.13 20.27 12.28
N VAL A 270 4.11 20.92 11.63
CA VAL A 270 4.21 21.10 10.17
C VAL A 270 5.67 21.05 9.73
N ASP A 271 5.91 20.95 8.40
CA ASP A 271 7.26 20.97 7.85
C ASP A 271 7.81 22.39 7.80
N GLY A 272 9.15 22.53 7.95
CA GLY A 272 9.78 23.86 7.94
C GLY A 272 11.30 23.85 7.91
N LEU A 273 11.87 25.03 8.07
CA LEU A 273 13.31 25.27 8.13
C LEU A 273 13.70 25.91 9.47
N VAL A 274 14.71 25.38 10.13
CA VAL A 274 15.21 25.93 11.40
C VAL A 274 15.76 27.34 11.17
N THR A 275 15.23 28.31 11.95
CA THR A 275 15.64 29.73 11.89
C THR A 275 16.48 30.15 13.09
N ASP A 276 16.28 29.49 14.24
CA ASP A 276 17.05 29.77 15.46
C ASP A 276 17.15 28.52 16.34
N GLY A 277 18.27 28.36 17.02
CA GLY A 277 18.54 27.27 17.93
C GLY A 277 19.21 26.04 17.26
N GLN A 278 19.39 25.01 18.09
CA GLN A 278 20.00 23.73 17.72
C GLN A 278 19.41 22.64 18.60
N THR A 279 19.08 21.47 18.02
CA THR A 279 18.51 20.36 18.75
C THR A 279 18.80 19.02 18.09
N PHE A 280 18.48 17.94 18.82
CA PHE A 280 18.38 16.58 18.25
C PHE A 280 16.90 16.22 18.04
N VAL A 281 16.58 15.73 16.86
CA VAL A 281 15.22 15.37 16.46
C VAL A 281 15.14 13.86 16.24
N ASP A 282 14.16 13.25 16.89
CA ASP A 282 13.83 11.84 16.68
C ASP A 282 12.87 11.74 15.48
N GLU A 283 13.39 11.24 14.38
CA GLU A 283 12.67 10.99 13.13
C GLU A 283 12.27 9.51 12.98
N SER A 284 12.42 8.69 14.02
CA SER A 284 12.21 7.23 13.97
C SER A 284 10.82 6.81 13.51
N MET A 285 9.80 7.62 13.76
CA MET A 285 8.43 7.36 13.31
C MET A 285 8.26 7.51 11.80
N MET A 286 9.12 8.32 11.16
CA MET A 286 9.10 8.57 9.71
C MET A 286 10.15 7.73 8.99
N THR A 287 11.36 7.67 9.55
CA THR A 287 12.51 7.02 8.95
C THR A 287 12.76 5.61 9.49
N GLY A 288 12.20 5.24 10.65
CA GLY A 288 12.49 3.97 11.33
C GLY A 288 13.87 3.91 12.01
N GLU A 289 14.70 4.95 11.85
CA GLU A 289 16.01 5.05 12.50
C GLU A 289 15.86 5.53 13.93
N SER A 290 16.45 4.81 14.87
CA SER A 290 16.30 5.12 16.32
C SER A 290 17.32 6.13 16.83
N VAL A 291 18.27 6.58 15.99
CA VAL A 291 19.29 7.55 16.38
C VAL A 291 18.77 8.97 16.08
N PRO A 292 18.66 9.85 17.07
CA PRO A 292 18.25 11.22 16.83
C PRO A 292 19.26 11.98 15.95
N ILE A 293 18.75 12.79 15.02
CA ILE A 293 19.54 13.57 14.07
C ILE A 293 19.70 15.00 14.59
N GLU A 294 20.93 15.52 14.56
CA GLU A 294 21.20 16.93 14.89
C GLU A 294 20.62 17.85 13.83
N LYS A 295 19.89 18.88 14.25
CA LYS A 295 19.31 19.94 13.41
C LYS A 295 19.80 21.30 13.86
N LYS A 296 20.29 22.09 12.91
CA LYS A 296 20.85 23.45 13.06
C LYS A 296 20.11 24.43 12.18
N VAL A 297 20.40 25.71 12.35
CA VAL A 297 19.85 26.77 11.48
C VAL A 297 20.11 26.47 10.01
N GLY A 298 19.05 26.48 9.22
CA GLY A 298 19.04 26.13 7.81
C GLY A 298 18.68 24.67 7.49
N ASP A 299 18.59 23.78 8.50
CA ASP A 299 18.19 22.40 8.30
C ASP A 299 16.66 22.26 8.20
N THR A 300 16.21 21.26 7.44
CA THR A 300 14.79 20.95 7.29
C THR A 300 14.23 20.19 8.48
N ILE A 301 13.00 20.54 8.87
CA ILE A 301 12.19 19.86 9.88
C ILE A 301 11.01 19.21 9.19
N THR A 302 10.72 17.98 9.58
CA THR A 302 9.56 17.21 9.09
C THR A 302 8.49 17.11 10.16
N SER A 303 7.23 17.25 9.77
CA SER A 303 6.07 17.12 10.67
C SER A 303 6.05 15.78 11.39
N ALA A 304 5.44 15.72 12.58
CA ALA A 304 5.31 14.55 13.46
C ALA A 304 6.61 14.03 14.10
N THR A 305 7.78 14.56 13.76
CA THR A 305 9.04 14.24 14.43
C THR A 305 9.11 14.88 15.84
N ILE A 306 9.94 14.32 16.72
CA ILE A 306 9.97 14.71 18.14
C ILE A 306 11.26 15.45 18.45
N ASN A 307 11.12 16.63 19.04
CA ASN A 307 12.25 17.38 19.57
C ASN A 307 12.77 16.74 20.87
N GLN A 308 14.05 16.37 20.92
CA GLN A 308 14.62 15.67 22.09
C GLN A 308 15.14 16.64 23.17
N ASN A 309 15.96 17.60 22.78
CA ASN A 309 16.64 18.54 23.69
C ASN A 309 16.78 19.90 23.01
N GLY A 310 16.86 20.95 23.78
CA GLY A 310 16.91 22.31 23.26
C GLY A 310 15.54 22.86 22.85
N SER A 311 15.45 24.15 22.67
CA SER A 311 14.29 24.81 22.05
C SER A 311 14.72 25.36 20.72
N ILE A 312 13.93 25.14 19.70
CA ILE A 312 14.17 25.67 18.36
C ILE A 312 13.00 26.50 17.88
N ASP A 313 13.31 27.49 17.08
CA ASP A 313 12.34 28.22 16.28
C ASP A 313 12.56 27.83 14.81
N TYR A 314 11.49 27.48 14.12
CA TYR A 314 11.56 27.15 12.70
C TYR A 314 10.40 27.80 11.92
N GLN A 315 10.66 28.12 10.65
CA GLN A 315 9.67 28.73 9.76
C GLN A 315 8.91 27.63 9.01
N ALA A 316 7.58 27.65 9.07
CA ALA A 316 6.73 26.75 8.31
C ALA A 316 6.91 26.93 6.79
N THR A 317 7.24 25.86 6.09
CA THR A 317 7.38 25.82 4.63
C THR A 317 6.24 25.09 3.95
N ARG A 318 5.66 24.06 4.59
CA ARG A 318 4.51 23.30 4.12
C ARG A 318 3.53 23.10 5.26
N VAL A 319 2.24 23.26 4.98
CA VAL A 319 1.16 23.20 5.98
C VAL A 319 -0.02 22.35 5.47
N GLY A 320 -0.83 21.82 6.37
CA GLY A 320 -2.03 21.08 6.05
C GLY A 320 -1.78 19.85 5.17
N SER A 321 -2.46 19.78 4.02
CA SER A 321 -2.35 18.67 3.06
C SER A 321 -0.99 18.55 2.37
N ASP A 322 -0.17 19.60 2.44
CA ASP A 322 1.10 19.66 1.72
C ASP A 322 2.28 19.21 2.59
N THR A 323 2.05 18.92 3.87
CA THR A 323 3.07 18.36 4.76
C THR A 323 3.50 16.95 4.30
N THR A 324 4.76 16.60 4.55
CA THR A 324 5.31 15.29 4.20
C THR A 324 4.48 14.14 4.79
N LEU A 325 4.04 14.25 6.04
CA LEU A 325 3.18 13.25 6.66
C LEU A 325 1.83 13.13 5.96
N ALA A 326 1.19 14.26 5.61
CA ALA A 326 -0.09 14.25 4.90
C ALA A 326 0.05 13.58 3.51
N GLN A 327 1.15 13.83 2.80
CA GLN A 327 1.46 13.16 1.53
C GLN A 327 1.65 11.64 1.72
N ILE A 328 2.34 11.19 2.77
CA ILE A 328 2.49 9.78 3.11
C ILE A 328 1.13 9.13 3.34
N VAL A 329 0.28 9.75 4.17
CA VAL A 329 -1.08 9.26 4.45
C VAL A 329 -1.87 9.14 3.16
N ARG A 330 -1.82 10.16 2.29
CA ARG A 330 -2.50 10.16 0.99
C ARG A 330 -2.02 9.02 0.09
N LEU A 331 -0.71 8.79 0.00
CA LEU A 331 -0.15 7.68 -0.79
C LEU A 331 -0.64 6.31 -0.28
N VAL A 332 -0.72 6.12 1.04
CA VAL A 332 -1.24 4.87 1.63
C VAL A 332 -2.74 4.71 1.35
N GLU A 333 -3.52 5.79 1.40
CA GLU A 333 -4.95 5.76 1.05
C GLU A 333 -5.17 5.45 -0.44
N GLU A 334 -4.39 6.07 -1.34
CA GLU A 334 -4.43 5.79 -2.78
C GLU A 334 -4.09 4.32 -3.07
N ALA A 335 -3.06 3.78 -2.40
CA ALA A 335 -2.71 2.37 -2.50
C ALA A 335 -3.86 1.44 -2.09
N GLN A 336 -4.53 1.77 -0.98
CA GLN A 336 -5.68 1.00 -0.50
C GLN A 336 -6.89 1.13 -1.43
N GLY A 337 -7.03 2.28 -2.11
CA GLY A 337 -8.11 2.55 -3.08
C GLY A 337 -7.89 1.86 -4.42
N SER A 338 -6.67 1.50 -4.77
CA SER A 338 -6.33 0.90 -6.07
C SER A 338 -6.69 -0.59 -6.14
N LYS A 339 -7.09 -1.07 -7.33
CA LYS A 339 -7.31 -2.51 -7.58
C LYS A 339 -6.07 -3.15 -8.20
N ALA A 340 -5.61 -4.24 -7.61
CA ALA A 340 -4.65 -5.11 -8.24
C ALA A 340 -5.30 -5.93 -9.38
N PRO A 341 -4.60 -6.29 -10.46
CA PRO A 341 -5.11 -7.12 -11.56
C PRO A 341 -5.72 -8.45 -11.08
N ILE A 342 -5.12 -9.09 -10.09
CA ILE A 342 -5.64 -10.32 -9.48
C ILE A 342 -7.02 -10.11 -8.80
N ALA A 343 -7.27 -8.92 -8.25
CA ALA A 343 -8.57 -8.57 -7.68
C ALA A 343 -9.63 -8.39 -8.77
N ALA A 344 -9.28 -7.71 -9.86
CA ALA A 344 -10.18 -7.52 -10.99
C ALA A 344 -10.60 -8.86 -11.63
N LEU A 345 -9.67 -9.84 -11.71
CA LEU A 345 -9.99 -11.19 -12.16
C LEU A 345 -10.96 -11.90 -11.21
N ALA A 346 -10.76 -11.80 -9.89
CA ALA A 346 -11.65 -12.39 -8.90
C ALA A 346 -13.07 -11.79 -8.96
N ASP A 347 -13.17 -10.48 -9.15
CA ASP A 347 -14.46 -9.77 -9.31
C ASP A 347 -15.19 -10.24 -10.58
N LYS A 348 -14.48 -10.40 -11.70
CA LYS A 348 -15.05 -10.92 -12.95
C LYS A 348 -15.58 -12.35 -12.80
N ILE A 349 -14.85 -13.21 -12.09
CA ILE A 349 -15.32 -14.58 -11.79
C ILE A 349 -16.62 -14.53 -10.98
N SER A 350 -16.70 -13.65 -9.97
CA SER A 350 -17.89 -13.50 -9.12
C SER A 350 -19.15 -13.13 -9.89
N LEU A 351 -19.02 -12.36 -10.96
CA LEU A 351 -20.16 -11.95 -11.80
C LEU A 351 -20.86 -13.14 -12.46
N TYR A 352 -20.09 -14.12 -12.94
CA TYR A 352 -20.65 -15.31 -13.61
C TYR A 352 -21.03 -16.41 -12.60
N PHE A 353 -20.38 -16.42 -11.46
CA PHE A 353 -20.54 -17.48 -10.46
C PHE A 353 -21.98 -17.54 -9.91
N VAL A 354 -22.59 -16.41 -9.58
CA VAL A 354 -23.93 -16.36 -8.97
C VAL A 354 -25.03 -16.91 -9.92
N PRO A 355 -25.12 -16.49 -11.20
CA PRO A 355 -26.05 -17.10 -12.14
C PRO A 355 -25.85 -18.60 -12.33
N ILE A 356 -24.59 -19.07 -12.40
CA ILE A 356 -24.28 -20.51 -12.54
C ILE A 356 -24.79 -21.28 -11.31
N VAL A 357 -24.53 -20.80 -10.12
CA VAL A 357 -24.98 -21.43 -8.87
C VAL A 357 -26.49 -21.49 -8.78
N LEU A 358 -27.18 -20.40 -9.15
CA LEU A 358 -28.66 -20.38 -9.14
C LEU A 358 -29.23 -21.45 -10.09
N SER A 359 -28.61 -21.61 -11.25
CA SER A 359 -28.98 -22.65 -12.22
C SER A 359 -28.69 -24.05 -11.68
N LEU A 360 -27.51 -24.28 -11.08
CA LEU A 360 -27.15 -25.57 -10.48
C LEU A 360 -28.07 -25.96 -9.34
N ALA A 361 -28.40 -25.02 -8.44
CA ALA A 361 -29.33 -25.25 -7.34
C ALA A 361 -30.72 -25.67 -7.84
N THR A 362 -31.22 -24.94 -8.85
CA THR A 362 -32.51 -25.22 -9.47
C THR A 362 -32.52 -26.58 -10.17
N LEU A 363 -31.51 -26.84 -11.00
CA LEU A 363 -31.41 -28.13 -11.73
C LEU A 363 -31.25 -29.31 -10.78
N SER A 364 -30.47 -29.17 -9.70
CA SER A 364 -30.30 -30.22 -8.69
C SER A 364 -31.63 -30.53 -7.97
N ALA A 365 -32.32 -29.49 -7.52
CA ALA A 365 -33.62 -29.67 -6.85
C ALA A 365 -34.66 -30.33 -7.77
N LEU A 366 -34.76 -29.89 -9.04
CA LEU A 366 -35.66 -30.47 -10.01
C LEU A 366 -35.23 -31.92 -10.36
N GLY A 367 -33.95 -32.20 -10.45
CA GLY A 367 -33.43 -33.55 -10.69
C GLY A 367 -33.83 -34.51 -9.57
N TRP A 368 -33.63 -34.14 -8.31
CA TRP A 368 -34.04 -34.99 -7.20
C TRP A 368 -35.53 -35.17 -7.11
N TYR A 369 -36.34 -34.12 -7.37
CA TYR A 369 -37.79 -34.20 -7.33
C TYR A 369 -38.37 -35.03 -8.45
N PHE A 370 -38.00 -34.75 -9.73
CA PHE A 370 -38.63 -35.39 -10.89
C PHE A 370 -37.97 -36.71 -11.35
N LEU A 371 -36.61 -36.80 -11.21
CA LEU A 371 -35.89 -37.98 -11.69
C LEU A 371 -35.66 -39.02 -10.60
N ALA A 372 -35.35 -38.59 -9.37
CA ALA A 372 -35.13 -39.50 -8.26
C ALA A 372 -36.40 -39.81 -7.49
N GLY A 373 -37.51 -39.01 -7.65
CA GLY A 373 -38.77 -39.20 -6.97
C GLY A 373 -38.78 -38.82 -5.48
N GLU A 374 -37.81 -38.01 -5.10
CA GLU A 374 -37.68 -37.55 -3.71
C GLU A 374 -38.76 -36.51 -3.33
N SER A 375 -38.97 -36.32 -2.02
CA SER A 375 -39.98 -35.38 -1.53
C SER A 375 -39.60 -33.93 -1.87
N LEU A 376 -40.62 -33.05 -1.94
CA LEU A 376 -40.42 -31.62 -2.13
C LEU A 376 -39.55 -31.04 -1.00
N SER A 377 -39.72 -31.48 0.24
CA SER A 377 -38.91 -31.08 1.40
C SER A 377 -37.44 -31.41 1.20
N PHE A 378 -37.13 -32.63 0.73
CA PHE A 378 -35.79 -33.09 0.41
C PHE A 378 -35.15 -32.20 -0.68
N SER A 379 -35.84 -32.03 -1.79
CA SER A 379 -35.39 -31.24 -2.93
C SER A 379 -35.15 -29.76 -2.57
N LEU A 380 -36.03 -29.21 -1.73
CA LEU A 380 -35.91 -27.87 -1.20
C LEU A 380 -34.70 -27.71 -0.27
N SER A 381 -34.40 -28.70 0.56
CA SER A 381 -33.23 -28.73 1.42
C SER A 381 -31.93 -28.64 0.59
N ILE A 382 -31.87 -29.42 -0.50
CA ILE A 382 -30.74 -29.33 -1.46
C ILE A 382 -30.65 -27.94 -2.09
N PHE A 383 -31.77 -27.41 -2.58
CA PHE A 383 -31.83 -26.07 -3.18
C PHE A 383 -31.26 -25.01 -2.25
N ILE A 384 -31.72 -24.97 -1.01
CA ILE A 384 -31.28 -24.02 0.01
C ILE A 384 -29.80 -24.26 0.35
N ALA A 385 -29.38 -25.51 0.57
CA ALA A 385 -27.98 -25.82 0.90
C ALA A 385 -26.99 -25.38 -0.18
N VAL A 386 -27.33 -25.61 -1.46
CA VAL A 386 -26.50 -25.17 -2.60
C VAL A 386 -26.40 -23.64 -2.66
N LEU A 387 -27.51 -22.92 -2.51
CA LEU A 387 -27.51 -21.44 -2.53
C LEU A 387 -26.71 -20.86 -1.39
N VAL A 388 -26.77 -21.47 -0.21
CA VAL A 388 -26.06 -20.98 0.98
C VAL A 388 -24.58 -21.27 0.90
N ILE A 389 -24.16 -22.51 0.61
CA ILE A 389 -22.74 -22.88 0.59
C ILE A 389 -21.96 -22.16 -0.52
N ALA A 390 -22.65 -21.84 -1.60
CA ALA A 390 -22.04 -21.19 -2.76
C ALA A 390 -21.84 -19.67 -2.62
N CYS A 391 -22.14 -19.07 -1.48
CA CYS A 391 -21.90 -17.65 -1.30
C CYS A 391 -20.38 -17.35 -1.30
N PRO A 392 -19.83 -16.58 -2.25
CA PRO A 392 -18.42 -16.26 -2.28
C PRO A 392 -18.08 -15.07 -1.38
N CYS A 393 -18.56 -15.07 -0.13
CA CYS A 393 -18.45 -13.94 0.79
C CYS A 393 -17.00 -13.56 1.09
N ALA A 394 -16.10 -14.56 1.21
CA ALA A 394 -14.69 -14.37 1.50
C ALA A 394 -13.91 -13.77 0.31
N LEU A 395 -14.39 -14.00 -0.93
CA LEU A 395 -13.67 -13.59 -2.15
C LEU A 395 -13.50 -12.07 -2.27
N GLY A 396 -14.55 -11.30 -1.93
CA GLY A 396 -14.52 -9.83 -1.95
C GLY A 396 -13.56 -9.21 -0.93
N LEU A 397 -13.09 -10.00 0.06
CA LEU A 397 -12.18 -9.57 1.11
C LEU A 397 -10.75 -10.04 0.90
N ALA A 398 -10.56 -11.12 0.16
CA ALA A 398 -9.29 -11.83 0.02
C ALA A 398 -8.13 -10.91 -0.41
N THR A 399 -8.37 -10.08 -1.40
CA THR A 399 -7.36 -9.16 -1.97
C THR A 399 -7.28 -7.83 -1.22
N PRO A 400 -8.39 -7.07 -1.01
CA PRO A 400 -8.28 -5.74 -0.41
C PRO A 400 -7.71 -5.76 1.01
N THR A 401 -8.08 -6.75 1.83
CA THR A 401 -7.58 -6.83 3.21
C THR A 401 -6.06 -7.12 3.24
N ALA A 402 -5.57 -7.98 2.36
CA ALA A 402 -4.13 -8.28 2.28
C ALA A 402 -3.32 -7.08 1.76
N ILE A 403 -3.83 -6.35 0.75
CA ILE A 403 -3.21 -5.11 0.26
C ILE A 403 -3.15 -4.08 1.39
N MET A 404 -4.25 -3.85 2.09
CA MET A 404 -4.34 -2.89 3.18
C MET A 404 -3.35 -3.20 4.32
N VAL A 405 -3.23 -4.47 4.72
CA VAL A 405 -2.24 -4.89 5.73
C VAL A 405 -0.81 -4.77 5.19
N GLY A 406 -0.58 -5.15 3.93
CA GLY A 406 0.73 -5.10 3.30
C GLY A 406 1.24 -3.68 3.13
N THR A 407 0.42 -2.77 2.56
CA THR A 407 0.79 -1.35 2.38
C THR A 407 0.95 -0.64 3.73
N GLY A 408 0.07 -0.90 4.69
CA GLY A 408 0.22 -0.39 6.06
C GLY A 408 1.53 -0.85 6.70
N LYS A 409 1.89 -2.14 6.55
CA LYS A 409 3.17 -2.67 7.06
C LYS A 409 4.37 -2.09 6.33
N GLY A 410 4.25 -1.78 5.04
CA GLY A 410 5.24 -1.03 4.27
C GLY A 410 5.46 0.36 4.87
N ALA A 411 4.39 1.13 5.04
CA ALA A 411 4.43 2.49 5.57
C ALA A 411 5.06 2.57 6.97
N GLU A 412 4.73 1.64 7.87
CA GLU A 412 5.38 1.53 9.19
C GLU A 412 6.92 1.34 9.12
N ASN A 413 7.45 0.92 7.97
CA ASN A 413 8.86 0.67 7.75
C ASN A 413 9.46 1.58 6.67
N GLY A 414 8.86 2.73 6.41
CA GLY A 414 9.36 3.71 5.43
C GLY A 414 9.25 3.26 3.97
N ILE A 415 8.43 2.25 3.65
CA ILE A 415 8.20 1.74 2.29
C ILE A 415 6.79 2.15 1.86
N LEU A 416 6.67 3.16 1.01
CA LEU A 416 5.40 3.67 0.52
C LEU A 416 5.10 3.08 -0.86
N ILE A 417 4.04 2.30 -0.95
CA ILE A 417 3.59 1.66 -2.21
C ILE A 417 2.35 2.40 -2.68
N LYS A 418 2.36 2.96 -3.89
CA LYS A 418 1.27 3.80 -4.40
C LYS A 418 0.04 3.04 -4.87
N SER A 419 0.18 1.76 -5.22
CA SER A 419 -0.95 1.00 -5.75
C SER A 419 -0.82 -0.51 -5.54
N GLY A 420 -1.98 -1.20 -5.51
CA GLY A 420 -2.03 -2.65 -5.54
C GLY A 420 -1.46 -3.23 -6.84
N GLN A 421 -1.49 -2.46 -7.93
CA GLN A 421 -0.89 -2.84 -9.20
C GLN A 421 0.64 -2.84 -9.09
N ALA A 422 1.23 -1.79 -8.52
CA ALA A 422 2.67 -1.73 -8.24
C ALA A 422 3.14 -2.89 -7.36
N LEU A 423 2.34 -3.24 -6.35
CA LEU A 423 2.61 -4.37 -5.46
C LEU A 423 2.56 -5.71 -6.21
N GLU A 424 1.63 -5.90 -7.16
CA GLU A 424 1.56 -7.10 -7.98
C GLU A 424 2.70 -7.15 -9.02
N ALA A 425 3.03 -6.02 -9.66
CA ALA A 425 4.13 -5.91 -10.60
C ALA A 425 5.48 -6.21 -9.92
N ALA A 426 5.71 -5.66 -8.71
CA ALA A 426 6.92 -5.94 -7.92
C ALA A 426 7.09 -7.42 -7.55
N TYR A 427 6.01 -8.19 -7.48
CA TYR A 427 6.06 -9.65 -7.31
C TYR A 427 6.56 -10.38 -8.56
N GLN A 428 6.31 -9.82 -9.75
CA GLN A 428 6.58 -10.46 -11.05
C GLN A 428 7.95 -10.11 -11.62
N LEU A 429 8.73 -9.27 -10.96
CA LEU A 429 10.04 -8.82 -11.41
C LEU A 429 11.02 -9.99 -11.60
N ASP A 430 11.80 -9.92 -12.66
CA ASP A 430 12.95 -10.78 -12.93
C ASP A 430 14.26 -9.99 -12.97
N THR A 431 14.20 -8.67 -13.15
CA THR A 431 15.35 -7.78 -13.32
C THR A 431 15.21 -6.53 -12.46
N ILE A 432 16.31 -6.09 -11.87
CA ILE A 432 16.44 -4.81 -11.15
C ILE A 432 17.50 -3.98 -11.81
N VAL A 433 17.14 -2.79 -12.26
CA VAL A 433 18.05 -1.79 -12.80
C VAL A 433 18.31 -0.76 -11.72
N LEU A 434 19.57 -0.61 -11.32
CA LEU A 434 20.00 0.33 -10.29
C LEU A 434 20.72 1.51 -10.93
N ASP A 435 20.29 2.73 -10.66
CA ASP A 435 21.15 3.88 -10.93
C ASP A 435 22.40 3.82 -10.06
N LYS A 436 23.47 4.46 -10.50
CA LYS A 436 24.70 4.53 -9.71
C LYS A 436 24.60 5.58 -8.62
N THR A 437 24.39 6.84 -9.01
CA THR A 437 24.56 8.03 -8.16
C THR A 437 23.39 8.17 -7.18
N GLY A 438 23.67 8.30 -5.88
CA GLY A 438 22.63 8.41 -4.86
C GLY A 438 21.91 7.09 -4.56
N THR A 439 22.05 6.08 -5.41
CA THR A 439 21.41 4.75 -5.26
C THR A 439 22.42 3.70 -4.77
N ILE A 440 23.39 3.31 -5.59
CA ILE A 440 24.48 2.40 -5.18
C ILE A 440 25.52 3.16 -4.35
N THR A 441 25.74 4.43 -4.70
CA THR A 441 26.68 5.34 -4.03
C THR A 441 25.94 6.35 -3.16
N VAL A 442 26.68 7.07 -2.31
CA VAL A 442 26.10 8.07 -1.38
C VAL A 442 25.50 9.27 -2.14
N GLY A 443 25.97 9.53 -3.37
CA GLY A 443 25.54 10.68 -4.18
C GLY A 443 26.23 11.99 -3.82
N LYS A 444 27.20 11.95 -2.91
CA LYS A 444 28.04 13.07 -2.53
C LYS A 444 29.49 12.70 -2.80
N PRO A 445 30.14 13.35 -3.78
CA PRO A 445 31.57 13.16 -3.98
C PRO A 445 32.38 13.53 -2.73
N SER A 446 33.38 12.74 -2.39
CA SER A 446 34.33 13.02 -1.30
C SER A 446 35.76 13.01 -1.80
N LEU A 447 36.65 13.76 -1.14
CA LEU A 447 38.10 13.73 -1.43
C LEU A 447 38.68 12.42 -0.89
N THR A 448 38.94 11.44 -1.76
CA THR A 448 39.42 10.12 -1.35
C THR A 448 40.92 9.99 -1.30
N ASP A 449 41.64 10.70 -2.16
CA ASP A 449 43.10 10.69 -2.20
C ASP A 449 43.65 12.09 -2.45
N LEU A 450 44.71 12.41 -1.76
CA LEU A 450 45.54 13.57 -1.99
C LEU A 450 47.00 13.14 -1.83
N LEU A 451 47.71 13.11 -2.94
CA LEU A 451 49.10 12.66 -3.04
C LEU A 451 49.99 13.85 -3.31
N PRO A 452 50.68 14.39 -2.30
CA PRO A 452 51.70 15.45 -2.52
C PRO A 452 52.89 14.90 -3.33
N LEU A 453 53.35 15.70 -4.27
CA LEU A 453 54.53 15.43 -5.12
C LEU A 453 55.55 16.54 -4.84
N GLY A 454 56.53 16.30 -3.98
CA GLY A 454 57.52 17.28 -3.59
C GLY A 454 57.52 17.62 -2.11
N ASP A 455 57.93 18.85 -1.75
CA ASP A 455 58.19 19.26 -0.37
C ASP A 455 56.93 19.71 0.41
N LEU A 456 55.77 19.85 -0.25
CA LEU A 456 54.52 20.22 0.40
C LEU A 456 53.93 19.06 1.21
N ASN A 457 53.53 19.32 2.45
CA ASN A 457 52.80 18.35 3.21
C ASN A 457 51.30 18.33 2.79
N ARG A 458 50.56 17.28 3.18
CA ARG A 458 49.16 17.07 2.81
C ARG A 458 48.24 18.21 3.27
N PRO A 459 48.31 18.72 4.52
CA PRO A 459 47.44 19.81 4.96
C PRO A 459 47.68 21.12 4.19
N ASP A 460 48.93 21.51 3.94
CA ASP A 460 49.24 22.74 3.22
C ASP A 460 48.77 22.65 1.74
N LEU A 461 48.93 21.49 1.12
CA LEU A 461 48.42 21.26 -0.24
C LEU A 461 46.91 21.30 -0.29
N LEU A 462 46.22 20.68 0.68
CA LEU A 462 44.75 20.70 0.79
C LEU A 462 44.22 22.12 1.00
N GLN A 463 44.87 22.91 1.86
CA GLN A 463 44.52 24.31 2.12
C GLN A 463 44.61 25.16 0.82
N LEU A 464 45.68 25.01 0.07
CA LEU A 464 45.87 25.72 -1.23
C LEU A 464 44.79 25.31 -2.23
N ILE A 465 44.54 24.02 -2.40
CA ILE A 465 43.55 23.49 -3.34
C ILE A 465 42.13 23.96 -2.94
N ALA A 466 41.76 23.83 -1.67
CA ALA A 466 40.48 24.26 -1.17
C ALA A 466 40.28 25.77 -1.33
N SER A 467 41.32 26.55 -1.09
CA SER A 467 41.29 28.01 -1.34
C SER A 467 41.03 28.31 -2.81
N ALA A 468 41.68 27.61 -3.73
CA ALA A 468 41.45 27.77 -5.17
C ALA A 468 40.02 27.41 -5.59
N GLU A 469 39.42 26.40 -4.97
CA GLU A 469 38.06 25.89 -5.30
C GLU A 469 36.94 26.70 -4.63
N GLN A 470 37.22 27.64 -3.71
CA GLN A 470 36.18 28.34 -2.95
C GLN A 470 35.20 29.15 -3.83
N HIS A 471 35.58 29.50 -5.05
CA HIS A 471 34.70 30.19 -6.01
C HIS A 471 34.16 29.29 -7.12
N SER A 472 34.42 27.98 -7.04
CA SER A 472 33.95 27.00 -8.01
C SER A 472 32.58 26.48 -7.60
N GLU A 473 31.63 26.48 -8.53
CA GLU A 473 30.29 25.89 -8.34
C GLU A 473 30.25 24.39 -8.68
N HIS A 474 31.39 23.79 -9.02
CA HIS A 474 31.46 22.41 -9.43
C HIS A 474 31.29 21.46 -8.23
N PRO A 475 30.53 20.34 -8.34
CA PRO A 475 30.35 19.39 -7.23
C PRO A 475 31.65 18.83 -6.63
N LEU A 476 32.71 18.73 -7.43
CA LEU A 476 34.04 18.29 -6.97
C LEU A 476 34.70 19.33 -6.03
N ALA A 477 34.43 20.61 -6.23
CA ALA A 477 34.92 21.67 -5.37
C ALA A 477 34.37 21.55 -3.96
N GLN A 478 33.08 21.25 -3.85
CA GLN A 478 32.40 21.08 -2.55
C GLN A 478 33.04 19.94 -1.73
N ALA A 479 33.38 18.81 -2.37
CA ALA A 479 34.07 17.70 -1.73
C ALA A 479 35.45 18.11 -1.14
N ILE A 480 36.17 18.98 -1.86
CA ILE A 480 37.47 19.47 -1.43
C ILE A 480 37.32 20.47 -0.27
N LEU A 481 36.33 21.36 -0.36
CA LEU A 481 36.04 22.36 0.68
C LEU A 481 35.58 21.67 1.99
N GLU A 482 34.73 20.63 1.90
CA GLU A 482 34.31 19.84 3.04
C GLU A 482 35.49 19.13 3.71
N ALA A 483 36.37 18.51 2.94
CA ALA A 483 37.59 17.87 3.47
C ALA A 483 38.52 18.88 4.19
N ALA A 484 38.71 20.10 3.65
CA ALA A 484 39.49 21.14 4.31
C ALA A 484 38.83 21.62 5.61
N LYS A 485 37.51 21.75 5.63
CA LYS A 485 36.72 22.11 6.82
C LYS A 485 36.79 21.03 7.93
N GLU A 486 36.72 19.76 7.56
CA GLU A 486 36.90 18.64 8.50
C GLU A 486 38.28 18.59 9.14
N GLU A 487 39.33 18.96 8.36
CA GLU A 487 40.68 19.08 8.87
C GLU A 487 40.95 20.41 9.61
N GLY A 488 39.93 21.29 9.73
CA GLY A 488 40.03 22.57 10.46
C GLY A 488 40.96 23.59 9.76
N LEU A 489 41.08 23.56 8.44
CA LEU A 489 41.93 24.42 7.68
C LEU A 489 41.20 25.71 7.27
N ASP A 490 41.79 26.88 7.60
CA ASP A 490 41.27 28.18 7.17
C ASP A 490 41.62 28.44 5.69
N LEU A 491 40.66 28.96 4.91
CA LEU A 491 40.86 29.24 3.50
C LEU A 491 41.68 30.54 3.31
N LEU A 492 42.58 30.52 2.36
CA LEU A 492 43.46 31.65 2.00
C LEU A 492 42.76 32.59 1.00
N PRO A 493 43.16 33.88 0.94
CA PRO A 493 42.60 34.81 -0.02
C PRO A 493 42.94 34.44 -1.48
N VAL A 494 41.96 34.54 -2.38
CA VAL A 494 42.10 34.32 -3.82
C VAL A 494 41.90 35.62 -4.57
N SER A 495 42.90 36.01 -5.38
CA SER A 495 42.87 37.26 -6.14
C SER A 495 42.43 37.11 -7.59
N HIS A 496 42.56 35.91 -8.17
CA HIS A 496 42.13 35.61 -9.53
C HIS A 496 41.57 34.19 -9.58
N PHE A 497 40.45 33.99 -10.29
CA PHE A 497 39.82 32.68 -10.49
C PHE A 497 39.29 32.57 -11.93
N GLU A 498 39.65 31.53 -12.65
CA GLU A 498 39.19 31.23 -14.01
C GLU A 498 38.84 29.75 -14.14
N ALA A 499 37.56 29.44 -14.37
CA ALA A 499 37.12 28.08 -14.67
C ALA A 499 37.29 27.77 -16.16
N MET A 500 37.93 26.66 -16.48
CA MET A 500 38.15 26.15 -17.85
C MET A 500 37.24 24.95 -18.10
N VAL A 501 36.14 25.18 -18.79
CA VAL A 501 35.08 24.18 -18.99
C VAL A 501 35.64 22.84 -19.51
N GLY A 502 35.36 21.75 -18.77
CA GLY A 502 35.77 20.37 -19.10
C GLY A 502 37.27 20.08 -18.91
N ARG A 503 38.08 21.03 -18.39
CA ARG A 503 39.52 20.87 -18.21
C ARG A 503 40.03 21.09 -16.80
N GLY A 504 39.44 22.03 -16.06
CA GLY A 504 39.87 22.37 -14.71
C GLY A 504 39.74 23.85 -14.40
N LEU A 505 40.58 24.37 -13.52
CA LEU A 505 40.60 25.78 -13.13
C LEU A 505 42.00 26.32 -12.97
N SER A 506 42.13 27.65 -13.03
CA SER A 506 43.31 28.43 -12.66
C SER A 506 42.92 29.42 -11.58
N ALA A 507 43.69 29.49 -10.51
CA ALA A 507 43.45 30.43 -9.42
C ALA A 507 44.76 31.00 -8.89
N GLN A 508 44.74 32.24 -8.44
CA GLN A 508 45.86 32.84 -7.74
C GLN A 508 45.52 32.92 -6.24
N VAL A 509 46.21 32.07 -5.48
CA VAL A 509 46.07 31.99 -4.02
C VAL A 509 47.29 32.63 -3.40
N GLU A 510 47.10 33.77 -2.72
CA GLU A 510 48.20 34.64 -2.28
C GLU A 510 49.09 35.02 -3.50
N ASP A 511 50.38 34.66 -3.43
CA ASP A 511 51.36 34.94 -4.50
C ASP A 511 51.60 33.73 -5.43
N LYS A 512 50.88 32.60 -5.29
CA LYS A 512 51.05 31.36 -6.02
C LYS A 512 49.97 31.18 -7.08
N GLN A 513 50.38 30.83 -8.30
CA GLN A 513 49.46 30.47 -9.37
C GLN A 513 49.14 28.96 -9.30
N LEU A 514 47.92 28.61 -8.97
CA LEU A 514 47.44 27.23 -8.93
C LEU A 514 46.74 26.88 -10.25
N LEU A 515 46.98 25.66 -10.70
CA LEU A 515 46.27 25.01 -11.79
C LEU A 515 45.79 23.66 -11.29
N ILE A 516 44.47 23.41 -11.33
CA ILE A 516 43.86 22.14 -10.95
C ILE A 516 43.08 21.62 -12.14
N GLY A 517 43.38 20.42 -12.61
CA GLY A 517 42.65 19.85 -13.75
C GLY A 517 43.22 18.57 -14.35
N ASN A 518 42.67 18.22 -15.50
CA ASN A 518 43.01 16.99 -16.21
C ASN A 518 44.33 17.11 -16.99
N GLU A 519 44.77 15.98 -17.57
CA GLU A 519 45.98 15.92 -18.38
C GLU A 519 46.00 16.93 -19.56
N SER A 520 44.82 17.18 -20.16
CA SER A 520 44.70 18.11 -21.28
C SER A 520 45.07 19.55 -20.87
N LEU A 521 44.66 19.97 -19.65
CA LEU A 521 45.04 21.26 -19.10
C LEU A 521 46.54 21.36 -18.84
N MET A 522 47.13 20.30 -18.27
CA MET A 522 48.59 20.27 -18.02
C MET A 522 49.40 20.39 -19.32
N LYS A 523 49.01 19.66 -20.37
CA LYS A 523 49.63 19.75 -21.70
C LYS A 523 49.50 21.15 -22.33
N GLU A 524 48.33 21.78 -22.25
CA GLU A 524 48.09 23.12 -22.77
C GLU A 524 48.98 24.17 -22.10
N LYS A 525 49.21 24.00 -20.81
CA LYS A 525 50.06 24.90 -20.02
C LYS A 525 51.53 24.48 -20.01
N ASN A 526 51.93 23.49 -20.85
CA ASN A 526 53.30 22.94 -20.98
C ASN A 526 53.86 22.39 -19.65
N ILE A 527 53.03 21.81 -18.82
CA ILE A 527 53.43 21.14 -17.58
C ILE A 527 53.58 19.63 -17.87
N ASP A 528 54.78 19.10 -17.61
CA ASP A 528 55.04 17.69 -17.81
C ASP A 528 54.44 16.84 -16.70
N SER A 529 53.43 16.03 -17.05
CA SER A 529 52.75 15.09 -16.17
C SER A 529 53.04 13.62 -16.51
N SER A 530 53.97 13.37 -17.45
CA SER A 530 54.25 12.03 -18.00
C SER A 530 54.68 11.01 -16.95
N ALA A 531 55.46 11.44 -15.96
CA ALA A 531 55.95 10.58 -14.87
C ALA A 531 54.85 10.05 -13.95
N PHE A 532 53.66 10.66 -13.93
CA PHE A 532 52.57 10.36 -13.00
C PHE A 532 51.29 9.85 -13.69
N GLN A 533 51.36 9.59 -15.00
CA GLN A 533 50.23 9.07 -15.77
C GLN A 533 49.75 7.71 -15.28
N GLU A 534 50.70 6.84 -14.89
CA GLU A 534 50.37 5.51 -14.36
C GLU A 534 49.55 5.60 -13.05
N GLN A 535 49.93 6.53 -12.16
CA GLN A 535 49.21 6.75 -10.90
C GLN A 535 47.79 7.32 -11.13
N LEU A 536 47.68 8.28 -12.08
CA LEU A 536 46.37 8.82 -12.47
C LEU A 536 45.48 7.72 -13.07
N LEU A 537 46.06 6.87 -13.94
CA LEU A 537 45.35 5.75 -14.53
C LEU A 537 44.90 4.73 -13.47
N GLU A 538 45.78 4.41 -12.50
CA GLU A 538 45.42 3.53 -11.40
C GLU A 538 44.24 4.05 -10.56
N LEU A 539 44.23 5.36 -10.23
CA LEU A 539 43.12 6.00 -9.53
C LEU A 539 41.84 5.96 -10.37
N SER A 540 41.93 6.25 -11.67
CA SER A 540 40.79 6.19 -12.59
C SER A 540 40.26 4.77 -12.75
N GLN A 541 41.12 3.74 -12.79
CA GLN A 541 40.71 2.32 -12.80
C GLN A 541 40.03 1.89 -11.50
N LYS A 542 40.28 2.60 -10.38
CA LYS A 542 39.56 2.39 -9.12
C LYS A 542 38.19 3.11 -9.06
N GLY A 543 37.79 3.78 -10.16
CA GLY A 543 36.52 4.49 -10.26
C GLY A 543 36.55 5.91 -9.69
N LYS A 544 37.74 6.50 -9.53
CA LYS A 544 37.95 7.85 -8.98
C LYS A 544 38.18 8.88 -10.08
N THR A 545 37.69 10.11 -9.87
CA THR A 545 38.01 11.26 -10.72
C THR A 545 39.31 11.87 -10.24
N ALA A 546 40.40 11.53 -10.90
CA ALA A 546 41.73 12.02 -10.54
C ALA A 546 42.09 13.26 -11.36
N MET A 547 42.75 14.23 -10.71
CA MET A 547 43.19 15.51 -11.27
C MET A 547 44.60 15.84 -10.82
N PHE A 548 45.33 16.54 -11.67
CA PHE A 548 46.63 17.08 -11.35
C PHE A 548 46.53 18.46 -10.70
N VAL A 549 47.45 18.74 -9.80
CA VAL A 549 47.64 20.04 -9.17
C VAL A 549 49.02 20.55 -9.50
N ALA A 550 49.10 21.75 -10.03
CA ALA A 550 50.38 22.43 -10.29
C ALA A 550 50.42 23.83 -9.66
N ILE A 551 51.57 24.22 -9.16
CA ILE A 551 51.84 25.54 -8.58
C ILE A 551 53.01 26.16 -9.37
N ASP A 552 52.84 27.38 -9.85
CA ASP A 552 53.87 28.15 -10.59
C ASP A 552 54.51 27.35 -11.74
N GLY A 553 53.69 26.54 -12.43
CA GLY A 553 54.13 25.73 -13.56
C GLY A 553 54.77 24.39 -13.19
N GLN A 554 54.88 24.05 -11.91
CA GLN A 554 55.43 22.77 -11.46
C GLN A 554 54.33 21.88 -10.89
N LEU A 555 54.33 20.57 -11.23
CA LEU A 555 53.40 19.61 -10.70
C LEU A 555 53.73 19.34 -9.23
N VAL A 556 52.73 19.57 -8.34
CA VAL A 556 52.91 19.46 -6.88
C VAL A 556 52.00 18.41 -6.24
N GLY A 557 51.01 17.89 -6.95
CA GLY A 557 50.15 16.88 -6.39
C GLY A 557 49.16 16.23 -7.36
N ILE A 558 48.60 15.15 -6.93
CA ILE A 558 47.43 14.48 -7.54
C ILE A 558 46.35 14.42 -6.50
N LEU A 559 45.16 14.84 -6.85
CA LEU A 559 43.98 14.64 -6.02
C LEU A 559 42.98 13.72 -6.73
N ALA A 560 42.23 12.96 -5.97
CA ALA A 560 41.14 12.14 -6.48
C ALA A 560 39.89 12.31 -5.64
N VAL A 561 38.77 12.50 -6.34
CA VAL A 561 37.44 12.60 -5.75
C VAL A 561 36.60 11.45 -6.28
N ALA A 562 35.82 10.81 -5.41
CA ALA A 562 34.93 9.75 -5.81
C ALA A 562 33.61 9.83 -5.00
N ASP A 563 32.55 9.35 -5.63
CA ASP A 563 31.28 9.10 -4.95
C ASP A 563 31.37 7.69 -4.36
N GLU A 564 31.44 7.58 -3.03
CA GLU A 564 31.68 6.32 -2.34
C GLU A 564 30.46 5.42 -2.37
N MET A 565 30.69 4.12 -2.47
CA MET A 565 29.64 3.12 -2.42
C MET A 565 29.07 3.04 -0.99
N LYS A 566 27.74 3.00 -0.86
CA LYS A 566 27.09 2.78 0.45
C LYS A 566 27.50 1.41 1.02
N SER A 567 27.72 1.33 2.31
CA SER A 567 28.14 0.11 3.02
C SER A 567 27.17 -1.06 2.81
N SER A 568 25.88 -0.75 2.67
CA SER A 568 24.81 -1.73 2.48
C SER A 568 24.68 -2.25 1.03
N SER A 569 25.26 -1.57 0.02
CA SER A 569 25.00 -1.86 -1.41
C SER A 569 25.41 -3.27 -1.83
N LEU A 570 26.61 -3.72 -1.46
CA LEU A 570 27.07 -5.07 -1.80
C LEU A 570 26.12 -6.15 -1.24
N LYS A 571 25.72 -6.00 0.00
CA LYS A 571 24.82 -6.96 0.67
C LYS A 571 23.44 -6.97 0.04
N ALA A 572 22.92 -5.78 -0.31
CA ALA A 572 21.62 -5.65 -0.98
C ALA A 572 21.63 -6.33 -2.37
N VAL A 573 22.67 -6.08 -3.17
CA VAL A 573 22.83 -6.71 -4.49
C VAL A 573 22.89 -8.23 -4.38
N GLN A 574 23.70 -8.76 -3.45
CA GLN A 574 23.79 -10.22 -3.22
C GLN A 574 22.44 -10.82 -2.81
N GLU A 575 21.68 -10.10 -2.00
CA GLU A 575 20.37 -10.57 -1.55
C GLU A 575 19.34 -10.54 -2.70
N LEU A 576 19.32 -9.51 -3.54
CA LEU A 576 18.49 -9.46 -4.75
C LEU A 576 18.82 -10.61 -5.71
N GLN A 577 20.11 -10.87 -5.95
CA GLN A 577 20.57 -11.99 -6.78
C GLN A 577 20.18 -13.36 -6.17
N SER A 578 20.25 -13.50 -4.84
CA SER A 578 19.82 -14.71 -4.15
C SER A 578 18.31 -14.98 -4.27
N MET A 579 17.51 -13.92 -4.52
CA MET A 579 16.08 -14.01 -4.80
C MET A 579 15.78 -14.41 -6.27
N GLY A 580 16.81 -14.60 -7.09
CA GLY A 580 16.71 -14.97 -8.51
C GLY A 580 16.54 -13.77 -9.45
N LEU A 581 16.79 -12.54 -8.97
CA LEU A 581 16.69 -11.32 -9.76
C LEU A 581 18.02 -11.03 -10.45
N GLU A 582 17.96 -10.66 -11.73
CA GLU A 582 19.10 -10.12 -12.44
C GLU A 582 19.30 -8.66 -12.02
N VAL A 583 20.55 -8.29 -11.62
CA VAL A 583 20.86 -6.92 -11.21
C VAL A 583 21.74 -6.27 -12.28
N ILE A 584 21.30 -5.11 -12.79
CA ILE A 584 21.96 -4.32 -13.84
C ILE A 584 22.25 -2.93 -13.26
N MET A 585 23.46 -2.41 -13.46
CA MET A 585 23.77 -1.02 -13.14
C MET A 585 23.61 -0.14 -14.38
N LEU A 586 22.90 0.98 -14.24
CA LEU A 586 22.72 2.00 -15.28
C LEU A 586 23.40 3.30 -14.83
N THR A 587 24.24 3.91 -15.69
CA THR A 587 24.97 5.13 -15.33
C THR A 587 25.38 5.96 -16.53
N GLY A 588 25.52 7.28 -16.33
CA GLY A 588 26.12 8.19 -17.31
C GLY A 588 27.65 8.18 -17.35
N ASP A 589 28.29 7.48 -16.40
CA ASP A 589 29.75 7.41 -16.32
C ASP A 589 30.35 6.67 -17.51
N ARG A 590 31.68 6.86 -17.69
CA ARG A 590 32.46 6.08 -18.64
C ARG A 590 32.50 4.60 -18.24
N GLU A 591 32.65 3.74 -19.23
CA GLU A 591 32.56 2.29 -19.07
C GLU A 591 33.59 1.74 -18.07
N GLU A 592 34.81 2.28 -18.02
CA GLU A 592 35.86 1.83 -17.11
C GLU A 592 35.49 2.11 -15.64
N THR A 593 35.02 3.33 -15.35
CA THR A 593 34.57 3.75 -14.01
C THR A 593 33.37 2.95 -13.56
N ALA A 594 32.40 2.77 -14.46
CA ALA A 594 31.19 2.02 -14.21
C ALA A 594 31.50 0.55 -13.88
N LYS A 595 32.37 -0.12 -14.63
CA LYS A 595 32.79 -1.49 -14.37
C LYS A 595 33.50 -1.65 -13.01
N ALA A 596 34.33 -0.68 -12.63
CA ALA A 596 35.03 -0.72 -11.34
C ALA A 596 34.05 -0.68 -10.16
N ILE A 597 33.02 0.17 -10.21
CA ILE A 597 31.99 0.28 -9.17
C ILE A 597 31.10 -0.96 -9.17
N ALA A 598 30.67 -1.43 -10.35
CA ALA A 598 29.84 -2.62 -10.49
C ALA A 598 30.54 -3.87 -9.91
N GLN A 599 31.83 -4.03 -10.16
CA GLN A 599 32.64 -5.13 -9.60
C GLN A 599 32.66 -5.08 -8.07
N LYS A 600 32.85 -3.90 -7.47
CA LYS A 600 32.80 -3.71 -6.02
C LYS A 600 31.41 -4.02 -5.44
N ALA A 601 30.34 -3.64 -6.16
CA ALA A 601 28.98 -3.91 -5.78
C ALA A 601 28.51 -5.36 -6.07
N GLY A 602 29.32 -6.18 -6.75
CA GLY A 602 28.97 -7.55 -7.13
C GLY A 602 27.98 -7.63 -8.33
N ILE A 603 27.91 -6.59 -9.15
CA ILE A 603 27.04 -6.50 -10.33
C ILE A 603 27.82 -6.89 -11.58
N GLN A 604 27.27 -7.81 -12.38
CA GLN A 604 27.93 -8.33 -13.59
C GLN A 604 27.59 -7.53 -14.86
N LYS A 605 26.36 -7.00 -14.94
CA LYS A 605 25.87 -6.28 -16.10
C LYS A 605 25.85 -4.77 -15.86
N VAL A 606 26.42 -4.01 -16.80
CA VAL A 606 26.51 -2.56 -16.73
C VAL A 606 26.08 -1.95 -18.06
N ILE A 607 25.27 -0.92 -18.01
CA ILE A 607 24.92 -0.04 -19.11
C ILE A 607 25.51 1.33 -18.80
N ALA A 608 26.62 1.69 -19.45
CA ALA A 608 27.40 2.88 -19.16
C ALA A 608 27.27 3.95 -20.27
N GLY A 609 27.62 5.19 -19.96
CA GLY A 609 27.62 6.29 -20.93
C GLY A 609 26.25 6.76 -21.36
N VAL A 610 25.20 6.50 -20.55
CA VAL A 610 23.81 6.84 -20.88
C VAL A 610 23.49 8.24 -20.37
N LEU A 611 23.16 9.15 -21.28
CA LEU A 611 22.68 10.49 -20.92
C LEU A 611 21.32 10.40 -20.19
N PRO A 612 20.92 11.40 -19.40
CA PRO A 612 19.65 11.40 -18.66
C PRO A 612 18.44 11.05 -19.55
N ASP A 613 18.33 11.68 -20.72
CA ASP A 613 17.24 11.41 -21.68
C ASP A 613 17.30 10.00 -22.30
N GLY A 614 18.47 9.35 -22.31
CA GLY A 614 18.68 8.00 -22.82
C GLY A 614 18.31 6.90 -21.81
N LYS A 615 18.17 7.19 -20.51
CA LYS A 615 17.89 6.20 -19.49
C LYS A 615 16.54 5.50 -19.73
N ALA A 616 15.50 6.27 -20.07
CA ALA A 616 14.19 5.72 -20.40
C ALA A 616 14.22 4.79 -21.62
N THR A 617 15.04 5.12 -22.63
CA THR A 617 15.23 4.27 -23.81
C THR A 617 15.92 2.96 -23.43
N ALA A 618 16.95 3.00 -22.59
CA ALA A 618 17.63 1.80 -22.12
C ALA A 618 16.69 0.85 -21.33
N ILE A 619 15.79 1.42 -20.51
CA ILE A 619 14.73 0.66 -19.83
C ILE A 619 13.80 0.02 -20.84
N LYS A 620 13.34 0.78 -21.85
CA LYS A 620 12.44 0.27 -22.89
C LYS A 620 13.07 -0.87 -23.69
N ASP A 621 14.35 -0.76 -24.06
CA ASP A 621 15.09 -1.80 -24.80
C ASP A 621 15.15 -3.11 -23.98
N LEU A 622 15.31 -3.03 -22.66
CA LEU A 622 15.28 -4.19 -21.78
C LEU A 622 13.86 -4.81 -21.69
N GLN A 623 12.80 -3.99 -21.69
CA GLN A 623 11.42 -4.46 -21.72
C GLN A 623 11.09 -5.14 -23.06
N GLU A 624 11.56 -4.61 -24.19
CA GLU A 624 11.40 -5.24 -25.51
C GLU A 624 12.12 -6.61 -25.62
N ALA A 625 13.10 -6.87 -24.74
CA ALA A 625 13.72 -8.18 -24.56
C ALA A 625 12.95 -9.11 -23.58
N ASP A 626 11.67 -8.83 -23.36
CA ASP A 626 10.73 -9.60 -22.49
C ASP A 626 11.15 -9.63 -21.01
N LYS A 627 11.83 -8.56 -20.53
CA LYS A 627 12.20 -8.39 -19.13
C LYS A 627 11.09 -7.68 -18.35
N LYS A 628 10.76 -8.22 -17.18
CA LYS A 628 9.94 -7.55 -16.17
C LYS A 628 10.85 -6.88 -15.17
N LEU A 629 10.98 -5.56 -15.26
CA LEU A 629 12.03 -4.87 -14.53
C LEU A 629 11.54 -3.75 -13.62
N ALA A 630 12.27 -3.56 -12.51
CA ALA A 630 12.18 -2.33 -11.73
C ALA A 630 13.36 -1.42 -12.05
N MET A 631 13.12 -0.12 -12.15
CA MET A 631 14.14 0.92 -12.11
C MET A 631 14.21 1.51 -10.70
N VAL A 632 15.43 1.61 -10.17
CA VAL A 632 15.69 2.19 -8.84
C VAL A 632 16.60 3.38 -9.00
N GLY A 633 16.17 4.56 -8.52
CA GLY A 633 16.91 5.82 -8.64
C GLY A 633 16.50 6.83 -7.58
N ASP A 634 17.17 8.01 -7.57
CA ASP A 634 16.86 9.11 -6.65
C ASP A 634 15.69 10.01 -7.13
N GLY A 635 15.25 9.85 -8.36
CA GLY A 635 14.08 10.49 -8.95
C GLY A 635 14.32 11.85 -9.59
N ILE A 636 15.45 12.53 -9.35
CA ILE A 636 15.69 13.87 -9.92
C ILE A 636 16.03 13.76 -11.41
N ASN A 637 17.00 12.90 -11.74
CA ASN A 637 17.45 12.67 -13.11
C ASN A 637 16.84 11.42 -13.75
N ASP A 638 16.20 10.57 -12.96
CA ASP A 638 15.72 9.25 -13.34
C ASP A 638 14.20 9.19 -13.55
N ALA A 639 13.47 10.29 -13.30
CA ALA A 639 12.03 10.31 -13.38
C ALA A 639 11.45 9.69 -14.68
N PRO A 640 11.98 9.98 -15.89
CA PRO A 640 11.49 9.34 -17.11
C PRO A 640 11.73 7.82 -17.14
N ALA A 641 12.85 7.36 -16.57
CA ALA A 641 13.19 5.93 -16.50
C ALA A 641 12.35 5.19 -15.44
N LEU A 642 12.06 5.85 -14.30
CA LEU A 642 11.14 5.33 -13.25
C LEU A 642 9.73 5.14 -13.79
N VAL A 643 9.21 6.12 -14.56
CA VAL A 643 7.88 6.03 -15.19
C VAL A 643 7.84 4.95 -16.29
N GLN A 644 8.93 4.76 -17.04
CA GLN A 644 9.00 3.78 -18.13
C GLN A 644 9.05 2.34 -17.61
N ALA A 645 9.64 2.07 -16.44
CA ALA A 645 9.82 0.75 -15.87
C ALA A 645 8.47 0.09 -15.53
N ASP A 646 8.43 -1.25 -15.40
CA ASP A 646 7.24 -1.96 -14.88
C ASP A 646 6.97 -1.59 -13.42
N VAL A 647 8.03 -1.25 -12.67
CA VAL A 647 7.95 -0.68 -11.32
C VAL A 647 9.05 0.37 -11.14
N GLY A 648 8.68 1.62 -10.93
CA GLY A 648 9.61 2.67 -10.52
C GLY A 648 9.77 2.67 -9.00
N ILE A 649 11.01 2.61 -8.51
CA ILE A 649 11.35 2.65 -7.08
C ILE A 649 12.24 3.86 -6.82
N ALA A 650 11.75 4.86 -6.10
CA ALA A 650 12.54 6.01 -5.69
C ALA A 650 13.17 5.77 -4.32
N ILE A 651 14.46 6.11 -4.18
CA ILE A 651 15.22 6.02 -2.93
C ILE A 651 15.49 7.42 -2.39
N GLY A 652 15.17 7.68 -1.13
CA GLY A 652 15.40 8.94 -0.45
C GLY A 652 14.24 9.93 -0.62
N SER A 653 13.81 10.52 0.48
CA SER A 653 12.55 11.28 0.62
C SER A 653 12.58 12.71 0.08
N GLY A 654 13.61 13.11 -0.66
CA GLY A 654 13.92 14.54 -0.83
C GLY A 654 13.26 15.28 -1.98
N ALA A 655 12.78 14.61 -3.01
CA ALA A 655 12.28 15.29 -4.20
C ALA A 655 10.81 14.97 -4.46
N ASP A 656 9.96 16.00 -4.50
CA ASP A 656 8.55 15.87 -4.88
C ASP A 656 8.38 15.15 -6.23
N VAL A 657 9.32 15.36 -7.16
CA VAL A 657 9.36 14.70 -8.47
C VAL A 657 9.57 13.18 -8.35
N ALA A 658 10.37 12.72 -7.40
CA ALA A 658 10.57 11.29 -7.14
C ALA A 658 9.30 10.65 -6.58
N ILE A 659 8.66 11.35 -5.65
CA ILE A 659 7.38 10.92 -5.09
C ILE A 659 6.31 10.84 -6.19
N GLU A 660 6.30 11.75 -7.15
CA GLU A 660 5.30 11.79 -8.22
C GLU A 660 5.52 10.70 -9.28
N SER A 661 6.78 10.42 -9.63
CA SER A 661 7.17 9.55 -10.75
C SER A 661 7.30 8.06 -10.40
N ALA A 662 7.56 7.70 -9.14
CA ALA A 662 7.79 6.31 -8.74
C ALA A 662 6.50 5.61 -8.27
N ASP A 663 6.43 4.28 -8.43
CA ASP A 663 5.38 3.41 -7.91
C ASP A 663 5.60 3.02 -6.44
N VAL A 664 6.86 2.95 -6.03
CA VAL A 664 7.30 2.68 -4.66
C VAL A 664 8.29 3.76 -4.25
N VAL A 665 8.06 4.37 -3.09
CA VAL A 665 8.94 5.39 -2.51
C VAL A 665 9.54 4.84 -1.22
N LEU A 666 10.86 4.84 -1.14
CA LEU A 666 11.63 4.44 0.02
C LEU A 666 12.10 5.69 0.76
N MET A 667 11.68 5.82 2.01
CA MET A 667 11.99 6.99 2.83
C MET A 667 13.46 7.08 3.22
N HIS A 668 14.13 5.92 3.31
CA HIS A 668 15.57 5.88 3.58
C HIS A 668 16.36 5.80 2.29
N SER A 669 17.57 6.36 2.33
CA SER A 669 18.53 6.25 1.25
C SER A 669 19.34 4.93 1.33
N ASP A 670 18.68 3.79 1.66
CA ASP A 670 19.31 2.48 1.81
C ASP A 670 18.80 1.48 0.77
N LEU A 671 19.71 0.87 0.02
CA LEU A 671 19.39 -0.13 -1.00
C LEU A 671 18.77 -1.42 -0.38
N GLN A 672 18.98 -1.70 0.90
CA GLN A 672 18.32 -2.78 1.63
C GLN A 672 16.79 -2.62 1.67
N ASP A 673 16.28 -1.41 1.61
CA ASP A 673 14.84 -1.17 1.60
C ASP A 673 14.18 -1.60 0.28
N VAL A 674 14.92 -1.61 -0.84
CA VAL A 674 14.47 -2.26 -2.08
C VAL A 674 14.23 -3.75 -1.85
N VAL A 675 15.16 -4.43 -1.18
CA VAL A 675 15.03 -5.86 -0.83
C VAL A 675 13.80 -6.10 0.04
N LYS A 676 13.60 -5.24 1.06
CA LYS A 676 12.44 -5.32 1.96
C LYS A 676 11.12 -5.08 1.21
N ALA A 677 11.08 -4.11 0.28
CA ALA A 677 9.91 -3.80 -0.54
C ALA A 677 9.50 -5.00 -1.41
N ILE A 678 10.46 -5.63 -2.10
CA ILE A 678 10.20 -6.81 -2.93
C ILE A 678 9.74 -8.00 -2.08
N LYS A 679 10.37 -8.27 -0.93
CA LYS A 679 9.95 -9.32 0.01
C LYS A 679 8.54 -9.08 0.55
N LEU A 680 8.21 -7.85 0.87
CA LEU A 680 6.86 -7.47 1.32
C LEU A 680 5.83 -7.72 0.22
N SER A 681 6.14 -7.33 -1.02
CA SER A 681 5.31 -7.60 -2.18
C SER A 681 5.07 -9.10 -2.34
N GLN A 682 6.15 -9.91 -2.31
CA GLN A 682 6.06 -11.37 -2.43
C GLN A 682 5.20 -11.99 -1.31
N ALA A 683 5.37 -11.52 -0.07
CA ALA A 683 4.58 -12.00 1.07
C ALA A 683 3.09 -11.63 0.92
N THR A 684 2.80 -10.41 0.45
CA THR A 684 1.43 -9.92 0.27
C THR A 684 0.72 -10.67 -0.85
N ILE A 685 1.35 -10.84 -2.01
CA ILE A 685 0.76 -11.58 -3.14
C ILE A 685 0.58 -13.07 -2.80
N ARG A 686 1.52 -13.68 -2.09
CA ARG A 686 1.35 -15.05 -1.58
C ARG A 686 0.14 -15.16 -0.66
N ASN A 687 -0.02 -14.21 0.26
CA ASN A 687 -1.17 -14.16 1.16
C ASN A 687 -2.49 -13.99 0.38
N ILE A 688 -2.53 -13.14 -0.66
CA ILE A 688 -3.68 -13.00 -1.56
C ILE A 688 -4.02 -14.34 -2.24
N LYS A 689 -3.02 -15.02 -2.80
CA LYS A 689 -3.20 -16.33 -3.45
C LYS A 689 -3.73 -17.39 -2.47
N GLU A 690 -3.21 -17.43 -1.25
CA GLU A 690 -3.71 -18.31 -0.18
C GLU A 690 -5.18 -17.98 0.17
N ASN A 691 -5.51 -16.70 0.32
CA ASN A 691 -6.87 -16.25 0.60
C ASN A 691 -7.85 -16.64 -0.50
N LEU A 692 -7.48 -16.43 -1.77
CA LEU A 692 -8.29 -16.81 -2.92
C LEU A 692 -8.46 -18.32 -3.01
N PHE A 693 -7.40 -19.09 -2.77
CA PHE A 693 -7.46 -20.54 -2.74
C PHE A 693 -8.50 -21.02 -1.72
N TRP A 694 -8.44 -20.55 -0.49
CA TRP A 694 -9.40 -20.94 0.55
C TRP A 694 -10.82 -20.47 0.23
N ALA A 695 -10.98 -19.23 -0.27
CA ALA A 695 -12.29 -18.71 -0.66
C ALA A 695 -12.99 -19.57 -1.73
N PHE A 696 -12.24 -20.14 -2.67
CA PHE A 696 -12.79 -21.03 -3.69
C PHE A 696 -12.90 -22.49 -3.24
N ALA A 697 -11.98 -22.99 -2.43
CA ALA A 697 -11.91 -24.38 -2.00
C ALA A 697 -13.20 -24.80 -1.25
N TYR A 698 -13.67 -23.96 -0.33
CA TYR A 698 -14.92 -24.22 0.41
C TYR A 698 -16.12 -24.38 -0.52
N ASN A 699 -16.22 -23.52 -1.54
CA ASN A 699 -17.32 -23.56 -2.50
C ASN A 699 -17.19 -24.73 -3.46
N THR A 700 -16.00 -24.98 -4.02
CA THR A 700 -15.75 -26.06 -4.98
C THR A 700 -16.02 -27.44 -4.38
N LEU A 701 -15.64 -27.65 -3.12
CA LEU A 701 -15.92 -28.91 -2.41
C LEU A 701 -17.35 -28.96 -1.86
N GLY A 702 -17.88 -27.85 -1.40
CA GLY A 702 -19.18 -27.79 -0.74
C GLY A 702 -20.35 -27.90 -1.70
N ILE A 703 -20.29 -27.32 -2.90
CA ILE A 703 -21.39 -27.35 -3.88
C ILE A 703 -21.76 -28.78 -4.27
N PRO A 704 -20.85 -29.67 -4.73
CA PRO A 704 -21.20 -31.04 -5.04
C PRO A 704 -21.81 -31.81 -3.87
N ILE A 705 -21.31 -31.58 -2.64
CA ILE A 705 -21.86 -32.21 -1.45
C ILE A 705 -23.29 -31.71 -1.19
N ALA A 706 -23.53 -30.39 -1.31
CA ALA A 706 -24.83 -29.79 -1.16
C ALA A 706 -25.83 -30.24 -2.24
N MET A 707 -25.36 -30.51 -3.46
CA MET A 707 -26.16 -31.08 -4.55
C MET A 707 -26.61 -32.52 -4.29
N GLY A 708 -26.15 -33.15 -3.20
CA GLY A 708 -26.52 -34.49 -2.83
C GLY A 708 -25.58 -35.59 -3.33
N LEU A 709 -24.35 -35.23 -3.75
CA LEU A 709 -23.37 -36.23 -4.24
C LEU A 709 -23.12 -37.35 -3.22
N LEU A 710 -22.97 -37.02 -1.94
CA LEU A 710 -22.78 -38.04 -0.90
C LEU A 710 -24.02 -38.93 -0.72
N HIS A 711 -25.23 -38.40 -0.93
CA HIS A 711 -26.47 -39.14 -0.82
C HIS A 711 -26.60 -40.24 -1.88
N LEU A 712 -26.05 -40.02 -3.09
CA LEU A 712 -25.97 -41.05 -4.15
C LEU A 712 -25.18 -42.29 -3.70
N PHE A 713 -24.28 -42.14 -2.73
CA PHE A 713 -23.51 -43.24 -2.15
C PHE A 713 -23.99 -43.65 -0.75
N GLY A 714 -25.23 -43.28 -0.36
CA GLY A 714 -25.81 -43.59 0.94
C GLY A 714 -25.31 -42.71 2.10
N GLY A 715 -24.60 -41.61 1.83
CA GLY A 715 -24.14 -40.66 2.82
C GLY A 715 -25.21 -39.61 3.20
N PRO A 716 -24.92 -38.78 4.22
CA PRO A 716 -25.87 -37.75 4.69
C PRO A 716 -25.98 -36.59 3.70
N LEU A 717 -27.09 -35.86 3.73
CA LEU A 717 -27.27 -34.58 3.07
C LEU A 717 -26.54 -33.47 3.85
N LEU A 718 -26.05 -32.46 3.15
CA LEU A 718 -25.53 -31.25 3.76
C LEU A 718 -26.69 -30.41 4.31
N ASN A 719 -26.75 -30.25 5.62
CA ASN A 719 -27.76 -29.39 6.25
C ASN A 719 -27.45 -27.90 5.89
N PRO A 720 -28.46 -27.09 5.49
CA PRO A 720 -28.28 -25.68 5.16
C PRO A 720 -27.64 -24.85 6.27
N MET A 721 -27.85 -25.18 7.54
CA MET A 721 -27.21 -24.50 8.67
C MET A 721 -25.71 -24.78 8.73
N LEU A 722 -25.27 -26.03 8.47
CA LEU A 722 -23.85 -26.39 8.37
C LEU A 722 -23.19 -25.71 7.17
N ALA A 723 -23.91 -25.58 6.07
CA ALA A 723 -23.45 -24.80 4.91
C ALA A 723 -23.21 -23.33 5.29
N GLY A 724 -24.13 -22.71 6.01
CA GLY A 724 -23.99 -21.33 6.52
C GLY A 724 -22.82 -21.16 7.49
N LEU A 725 -22.61 -22.14 8.39
CA LEU A 725 -21.47 -22.13 9.30
C LEU A 725 -20.12 -22.23 8.55
N ALA A 726 -20.00 -23.18 7.63
CA ALA A 726 -18.80 -23.35 6.80
C ALA A 726 -18.46 -22.07 6.03
N MET A 727 -19.46 -21.40 5.47
CA MET A 727 -19.30 -20.14 4.76
C MET A 727 -18.82 -19.00 5.69
N SER A 728 -19.38 -18.90 6.89
CA SER A 728 -18.95 -17.89 7.88
C SER A 728 -17.50 -18.14 8.32
N LEU A 729 -17.11 -19.41 8.53
CA LEU A 729 -15.73 -19.79 8.85
C LEU A 729 -14.78 -19.50 7.70
N SER A 730 -15.19 -19.63 6.44
CA SER A 730 -14.41 -19.25 5.27
C SER A 730 -14.02 -17.77 5.32
N SER A 731 -14.98 -16.89 5.59
CA SER A 731 -14.70 -15.44 5.71
C SER A 731 -13.74 -15.11 6.86
N VAL A 732 -13.92 -15.77 8.01
CA VAL A 732 -13.03 -15.59 9.16
C VAL A 732 -11.61 -16.09 8.84
N SER A 733 -11.46 -17.24 8.17
CA SER A 733 -10.15 -17.79 7.82
C SER A 733 -9.35 -16.85 6.90
N VAL A 734 -9.99 -16.26 5.90
CA VAL A 734 -9.39 -15.28 4.99
C VAL A 734 -8.92 -14.03 5.74
N VAL A 735 -9.76 -13.49 6.62
CA VAL A 735 -9.40 -12.31 7.41
C VAL A 735 -8.24 -12.60 8.37
N VAL A 736 -8.28 -13.72 9.08
CA VAL A 736 -7.20 -14.13 10.00
C VAL A 736 -5.88 -14.34 9.24
N ASN A 737 -5.93 -14.95 8.05
CA ASN A 737 -4.76 -15.12 7.21
C ASN A 737 -4.20 -13.77 6.73
N ALA A 738 -5.06 -12.83 6.31
CA ALA A 738 -4.63 -11.48 5.93
C ALA A 738 -3.97 -10.74 7.11
N LEU A 739 -4.56 -10.81 8.32
CA LEU A 739 -4.00 -10.21 9.52
C LEU A 739 -2.65 -10.84 9.95
N ARG A 740 -2.38 -12.10 9.57
CA ARG A 740 -1.08 -12.75 9.79
C ARG A 740 0.05 -11.98 9.11
N LEU A 741 -0.22 -11.33 7.97
CA LEU A 741 0.75 -10.48 7.26
C LEU A 741 1.23 -9.31 8.12
N GLY A 742 0.41 -8.77 9.02
CA GLY A 742 0.82 -7.73 9.98
C GLY A 742 1.95 -8.16 10.93
N ARG A 743 2.15 -9.50 11.10
CA ARG A 743 3.28 -10.05 11.87
C ARG A 743 4.53 -10.29 11.03
N PHE A 744 4.53 -9.90 9.76
CA PHE A 744 5.70 -10.01 8.89
C PHE A 744 6.84 -9.20 9.47
N LYS A 745 7.94 -9.87 9.82
CA LYS A 745 9.14 -9.23 10.37
C LYS A 745 10.06 -8.84 9.23
N MET A 746 10.23 -7.56 9.02
CA MET A 746 11.36 -7.03 8.26
C MET A 746 12.59 -7.11 9.17
N LYS A 747 13.64 -7.82 8.75
CA LYS A 747 14.88 -7.87 9.52
C LYS A 747 15.43 -6.45 9.60
N LYS A 748 15.58 -5.93 10.82
CA LYS A 748 16.41 -4.75 11.05
C LYS A 748 17.86 -5.22 10.89
N TYR A 749 18.56 -4.66 9.95
CA TYR A 749 20.00 -4.85 9.83
C TYR A 749 20.64 -3.78 10.73
N THR A 750 21.11 -4.16 11.90
CA THR A 750 22.05 -3.34 12.67
C THR A 750 23.38 -3.35 11.93
N GLU A 751 23.96 -2.18 11.71
CA GLU A 751 25.36 -2.05 11.33
C GLU A 751 26.20 -2.67 12.46
N GLU A 752 26.91 -3.77 12.15
CA GLU A 752 27.99 -4.28 12.97
C GLU A 752 29.31 -3.61 12.57
#